data_c0c8325846731cc49e7e906e41a86b9b
#
_entry.id   c0c8325846731cc49e7e906e41a86b9b
#
_cell.length_a   1.000
_cell.length_b   1.000
_cell.length_c   1.000
_cell.angle_alpha   90.00
_cell.angle_beta   90.00
_cell.angle_gamma   90.00
#
_symmetry.space_group_name_H-M   'P 1'
#
loop_
_entity.id
_entity.type
_entity.pdbx_description
1 polymer ?
#
loop_
_entity_poly.entity_id
_entity_poly.type
_entity_poly.pdbx_seq_one_letter_code
_entity_poly.pdbx_strand_id
1 'polypeptide(L)'
;MNALFRLSVKFFPPDPGQLQEEFTRYLFSLQIKRDLMEDRLHCAENTAALLTSHLLQCEIGDYDDLADREYLKLNTLVPRQDRIQEKIMEFHQQHLTQTPAESDFQVLEIARKLEMYGVRFHPAADREGSKINLAVAHMGLQVFQGNTKINTFNWSKIRKLSFKRKRFLIKLHSEVHGPHQDTLEFLMASRDQCKVFWKSCVEHHSFFRLHDQPLPKAKAMLFTRGSSFRYSGRTQKQLVEFTWWRCLYGVWCLSLSQRFPTNKAYFIAKEILMTERTYLKDLEVLTVWFRSAVIKENAMPEGLMTLLFSNIDPIYEFHRGFLKELDQRLALWYGRSNAHVKGDYQRIGDVMLRNMCALKEFTGYLQQHDEVLTELEKATKRVKKLEVVYKEFELQKVCYLPLNTFLLKPIQRLMHYRLILERLCRHYAPDHSDQRHCKEALKEVAEIAAQLQSSLIRLENFQKLTELQRDLIGIENLTAPGREFIREGCLFKLTKKGLQQRMFFLFSDMLLYTSKGVTASNQFKVHGQLPLHGMIAEESESEWSVPHCFTIYSAQRTIVVAASSKVEMNKWIEDLNMAIDMSKKSQEKSDLFLEPSLCDRSSDEVSLEQESEDDVNSSRCSLDKQSHHRANTTLHVCWHRNTSVSMSDHSLAVENQLSGYLLRKFKNSNGWQKLWVVFTNFCLFFYKTHQDDFPLASLPLLGYTVSTPGEADGIHKEYVFKLHFKSHVYFFRAESEYTFERWMEVIMSAASTAGRVSLLIPKETH
;
A
#
# COMPACT_ATOMS: atom_id res chain seq x y z
N MET A 1 -41.75 -9.25 -9.33
CA MET A 1 -41.39 -10.37 -8.43
C MET A 1 -40.14 -9.97 -7.67
N ASN A 2 -40.22 -9.82 -6.35
CA ASN A 2 -39.06 -9.59 -5.52
C ASN A 2 -38.30 -10.90 -5.31
N ALA A 3 -37.12 -11.05 -5.85
CA ALA A 3 -36.27 -12.22 -5.63
C ALA A 3 -35.72 -12.24 -4.21
N LEU A 4 -36.01 -13.26 -3.43
CA LEU A 4 -35.48 -13.48 -2.10
C LEU A 4 -34.14 -14.25 -2.19
N PHE A 5 -33.04 -13.65 -1.75
CA PHE A 5 -31.75 -14.29 -1.64
C PHE A 5 -31.45 -14.63 -0.18
N ARG A 6 -31.03 -15.88 0.08
CA ARG A 6 -30.64 -16.34 1.41
C ARG A 6 -29.14 -16.60 1.45
N LEU A 7 -28.44 -16.02 2.42
CA LEU A 7 -27.06 -16.37 2.72
C LEU A 7 -26.99 -17.80 3.27
N SER A 8 -26.04 -18.60 2.79
CA SER A 8 -25.76 -19.93 3.31
C SER A 8 -24.27 -20.15 3.43
N VAL A 9 -23.86 -20.71 4.56
CA VAL A 9 -22.47 -21.08 4.80
C VAL A 9 -22.11 -22.27 3.89
N LYS A 10 -20.96 -22.20 3.24
CA LYS A 10 -20.49 -23.23 2.31
C LYS A 10 -19.38 -24.08 2.89
N PHE A 11 -18.40 -23.50 3.54
CA PHE A 11 -17.24 -24.18 4.06
C PHE A 11 -17.28 -24.18 5.59
N PHE A 12 -17.40 -25.36 6.17
CA PHE A 12 -17.45 -25.54 7.60
C PHE A 12 -16.09 -26.03 8.10
N PRO A 13 -15.34 -25.20 8.85
CA PRO A 13 -14.03 -25.58 9.36
C PRO A 13 -14.15 -26.66 10.45
N PRO A 14 -13.18 -27.58 10.57
CA PRO A 14 -13.19 -28.61 11.61
C PRO A 14 -13.01 -28.05 13.02
N ASP A 15 -12.44 -26.85 13.13
CA ASP A 15 -12.15 -26.16 14.37
C ASP A 15 -12.76 -24.74 14.33
N PRO A 16 -13.83 -24.47 15.12
CA PRO A 16 -14.43 -23.16 15.25
C PRO A 16 -13.51 -22.11 15.85
N GLY A 17 -12.46 -22.49 16.58
CA GLY A 17 -11.43 -21.59 17.08
C GLY A 17 -10.70 -20.82 15.96
N GLN A 18 -10.75 -21.34 14.72
CA GLN A 18 -10.22 -20.65 13.54
C GLN A 18 -11.12 -19.48 13.08
N LEU A 19 -12.36 -19.43 13.54
CA LEU A 19 -13.31 -18.34 13.30
C LEU A 19 -13.11 -17.26 14.38
N GLN A 20 -12.15 -16.39 14.18
CA GLN A 20 -11.75 -15.43 15.20
C GLN A 20 -12.71 -14.24 15.35
N GLU A 21 -13.46 -13.92 14.28
CA GLU A 21 -14.43 -12.83 14.29
C GLU A 21 -15.75 -13.29 14.92
N GLU A 22 -16.21 -12.56 15.93
CA GLU A 22 -17.49 -12.80 16.59
C GLU A 22 -18.68 -12.80 15.61
N PHE A 23 -18.72 -11.81 14.72
CA PHE A 23 -19.77 -11.74 13.70
C PHE A 23 -19.75 -12.95 12.74
N THR A 24 -18.57 -13.47 12.43
CA THR A 24 -18.46 -14.70 11.63
C THR A 24 -19.02 -15.90 12.40
N ARG A 25 -18.70 -16.04 13.70
CA ARG A 25 -19.26 -17.08 14.58
C ARG A 25 -20.77 -16.99 14.65
N TYR A 26 -21.32 -15.80 14.84
CA TYR A 26 -22.76 -15.54 14.81
C TYR A 26 -23.43 -16.02 13.50
N LEU A 27 -22.85 -15.72 12.32
CA LEU A 27 -23.39 -16.20 11.04
C LEU A 27 -23.39 -17.73 10.92
N PHE A 28 -22.36 -18.39 11.47
CA PHE A 28 -22.30 -19.85 11.54
C PHE A 28 -23.33 -20.39 12.53
N SER A 29 -23.52 -19.78 13.69
CA SER A 29 -24.54 -20.15 14.67
C SER A 29 -25.95 -20.06 14.06
N LEU A 30 -26.26 -18.97 13.35
CA LEU A 30 -27.51 -18.84 12.59
C LEU A 30 -27.69 -19.94 11.53
N GLN A 31 -26.60 -20.39 10.89
CA GLN A 31 -26.67 -21.51 9.96
C GLN A 31 -26.92 -22.82 10.68
N ILE A 32 -26.30 -23.08 11.83
CA ILE A 32 -26.56 -24.28 12.67
C ILE A 32 -27.98 -24.25 13.18
N LYS A 33 -28.51 -23.13 13.67
CA LYS A 33 -29.92 -22.96 14.05
C LYS A 33 -30.84 -23.40 12.92
N ARG A 34 -30.61 -22.91 11.71
CA ARG A 34 -31.41 -23.30 10.54
C ARG A 34 -31.30 -24.77 10.22
N ASP A 35 -30.09 -25.34 10.27
CA ASP A 35 -29.87 -26.75 9.97
C ASP A 35 -30.55 -27.67 11.02
N LEU A 36 -30.61 -27.20 12.28
CA LEU A 36 -31.34 -27.89 13.34
C LEU A 36 -32.87 -27.82 13.12
N MET A 37 -33.41 -26.61 12.82
CA MET A 37 -34.85 -26.39 12.56
C MET A 37 -35.35 -27.16 11.35
N GLU A 38 -34.57 -27.26 10.29
CA GLU A 38 -34.91 -27.95 9.05
C GLU A 38 -34.59 -29.46 9.08
N ASP A 39 -34.30 -30.03 10.25
CA ASP A 39 -33.95 -31.45 10.46
C ASP A 39 -32.77 -31.92 9.58
N ARG A 40 -31.83 -31.02 9.28
CA ARG A 40 -30.60 -31.35 8.54
C ARG A 40 -29.44 -31.73 9.44
N LEU A 41 -29.43 -31.22 10.66
CA LEU A 41 -28.41 -31.52 11.67
C LEU A 41 -28.97 -32.60 12.63
N HIS A 42 -29.03 -33.86 12.18
CA HIS A 42 -29.47 -34.93 13.02
C HIS A 42 -28.57 -35.19 14.20
N CYS A 43 -29.11 -35.19 15.41
CA CYS A 43 -28.39 -35.44 16.65
C CYS A 43 -29.32 -36.09 17.70
N ALA A 44 -28.73 -36.59 18.79
CA ALA A 44 -29.50 -37.11 19.92
C ALA A 44 -30.33 -36.01 20.60
N GLU A 45 -31.48 -36.35 21.20
CA GLU A 45 -32.39 -35.41 21.86
C GLU A 45 -31.66 -34.51 22.91
N ASN A 46 -30.75 -35.09 23.69
CA ASN A 46 -29.97 -34.34 24.67
C ASN A 46 -29.05 -33.31 24.01
N THR A 47 -28.43 -33.65 22.88
CA THR A 47 -27.58 -32.72 22.13
C THR A 47 -28.42 -31.65 21.45
N ALA A 48 -29.60 -31.98 20.95
CA ALA A 48 -30.53 -30.99 20.39
C ALA A 48 -31.03 -30.00 21.47
N ALA A 49 -31.34 -30.51 22.68
CA ALA A 49 -31.73 -29.67 23.80
C ALA A 49 -30.60 -28.74 24.24
N LEU A 50 -29.34 -29.22 24.32
CA LEU A 50 -28.15 -28.43 24.69
C LEU A 50 -27.86 -27.39 23.60
N LEU A 51 -27.94 -27.70 22.30
CA LEU A 51 -27.78 -26.70 21.23
C LEU A 51 -28.86 -25.62 21.31
N THR A 52 -30.10 -26.01 21.57
CA THR A 52 -31.22 -25.09 21.65
C THR A 52 -31.13 -24.19 22.87
N SER A 53 -30.64 -24.68 24.03
CA SER A 53 -30.43 -23.87 25.22
C SER A 53 -29.38 -22.75 25.01
N HIS A 54 -28.27 -23.04 24.32
CA HIS A 54 -27.30 -21.99 23.93
C HIS A 54 -27.90 -21.01 22.91
N LEU A 55 -28.75 -21.46 21.99
CA LEU A 55 -29.46 -20.56 21.07
C LEU A 55 -30.43 -19.63 21.83
N LEU A 56 -31.13 -20.12 22.88
CA LEU A 56 -31.93 -19.27 23.75
C LEU A 56 -31.07 -18.22 24.44
N GLN A 57 -29.95 -18.60 25.05
CA GLN A 57 -29.01 -17.69 25.67
C GLN A 57 -28.53 -16.58 24.72
N CYS A 58 -28.32 -16.91 23.42
CA CYS A 58 -27.96 -15.92 22.41
C CYS A 58 -29.08 -14.93 22.10
N GLU A 59 -30.35 -15.36 22.14
CA GLU A 59 -31.48 -14.60 21.63
C GLU A 59 -32.24 -13.83 22.69
N ILE A 60 -32.43 -14.44 23.87
CA ILE A 60 -33.22 -13.86 24.97
C ILE A 60 -32.42 -13.56 26.24
N GLY A 61 -31.16 -14.01 26.33
CA GLY A 61 -30.29 -13.78 27.49
C GLY A 61 -30.48 -14.81 28.59
N ASP A 62 -30.25 -14.43 29.86
CA ASP A 62 -30.29 -15.34 30.99
C ASP A 62 -31.67 -15.95 31.22
N TYR A 63 -31.70 -17.17 31.75
CA TYR A 63 -32.90 -17.96 31.97
C TYR A 63 -33.97 -17.22 32.81
N ASP A 64 -35.18 -17.22 32.29
CA ASP A 64 -36.41 -16.85 32.98
C ASP A 64 -37.53 -17.81 32.59
N ASP A 65 -38.19 -18.52 33.58
CA ASP A 65 -39.13 -19.60 33.29
C ASP A 65 -40.32 -19.15 32.43
N LEU A 66 -40.83 -17.92 32.65
CA LEU A 66 -41.98 -17.41 31.91
C LEU A 66 -41.56 -16.96 30.49
N ALA A 67 -40.47 -16.23 30.38
CA ALA A 67 -39.95 -15.74 29.08
C ALA A 67 -39.53 -16.90 28.17
N ASP A 68 -38.83 -17.90 28.71
CA ASP A 68 -38.41 -19.09 27.98
C ASP A 68 -39.58 -19.88 27.42
N ARG A 69 -40.62 -20.14 28.27
CA ARG A 69 -41.81 -20.85 27.85
C ARG A 69 -42.61 -20.09 26.81
N GLU A 70 -42.73 -18.79 26.93
CA GLU A 70 -43.41 -17.94 25.92
C GLU A 70 -42.62 -17.91 24.62
N TYR A 71 -41.33 -17.76 24.70
CA TYR A 71 -40.44 -17.75 23.52
C TYR A 71 -40.50 -19.08 22.75
N LEU A 72 -40.40 -20.22 23.46
CA LEU A 72 -40.47 -21.57 22.87
C LEU A 72 -41.82 -21.91 22.28
N LYS A 73 -42.93 -21.33 22.81
CA LYS A 73 -44.27 -21.46 22.18
C LYS A 73 -44.37 -20.74 20.83
N LEU A 74 -43.69 -19.58 20.73
CA LEU A 74 -43.75 -18.76 19.52
C LEU A 74 -42.72 -19.19 18.46
N ASN A 75 -41.62 -19.82 18.89
CA ASN A 75 -40.51 -20.16 18.03
C ASN A 75 -40.16 -21.64 18.09
N THR A 76 -40.24 -22.33 16.96
CA THR A 76 -39.80 -23.73 16.85
C THR A 76 -38.32 -23.73 16.43
N LEU A 77 -37.40 -24.10 17.32
CA LEU A 77 -35.97 -24.16 17.09
C LEU A 77 -35.46 -25.55 16.71
N VAL A 78 -36.23 -26.58 17.04
CA VAL A 78 -35.86 -27.97 16.77
C VAL A 78 -37.13 -28.79 16.47
N PRO A 79 -37.09 -29.78 15.56
CA PRO A 79 -38.20 -30.67 15.33
C PRO A 79 -38.62 -31.43 16.60
N ARG A 80 -39.91 -31.56 16.86
CA ARG A 80 -40.47 -32.21 18.08
C ARG A 80 -40.04 -31.52 19.39
N GLN A 81 -39.90 -30.22 19.39
CA GLN A 81 -39.49 -29.38 20.52
C GLN A 81 -40.26 -29.69 21.81
N ASP A 82 -41.58 -29.95 21.72
CA ASP A 82 -42.43 -30.22 22.87
C ASP A 82 -41.95 -31.38 23.75
N ARG A 83 -41.27 -32.37 23.15
CA ARG A 83 -40.76 -33.54 23.90
C ARG A 83 -39.50 -33.22 24.73
N ILE A 84 -38.75 -32.21 24.35
CA ILE A 84 -37.46 -31.90 24.95
C ILE A 84 -37.46 -30.50 25.62
N GLN A 85 -38.58 -29.81 25.66
CA GLN A 85 -38.71 -28.45 26.18
C GLN A 85 -38.20 -28.32 27.61
N GLU A 86 -38.57 -29.20 28.52
CA GLU A 86 -38.09 -29.16 29.91
C GLU A 86 -36.58 -29.35 29.99
N LYS A 87 -36.01 -30.20 29.15
CA LYS A 87 -34.54 -30.38 29.09
C LYS A 87 -33.83 -29.13 28.54
N ILE A 88 -34.44 -28.45 27.56
CA ILE A 88 -33.91 -27.20 27.04
C ILE A 88 -33.81 -26.15 28.16
N MET A 89 -34.88 -26.04 28.94
CA MET A 89 -34.93 -25.08 30.09
C MET A 89 -33.95 -25.47 31.18
N GLU A 90 -33.83 -26.78 31.52
CA GLU A 90 -32.84 -27.27 32.47
C GLU A 90 -31.41 -26.94 32.04
N PHE A 91 -31.05 -27.11 30.78
CA PHE A 91 -29.78 -26.71 30.26
C PHE A 91 -29.58 -25.18 30.22
N HIS A 92 -30.64 -24.41 29.89
CA HIS A 92 -30.57 -22.97 29.85
C HIS A 92 -30.27 -22.34 31.21
N GLN A 93 -30.78 -22.93 32.30
CA GLN A 93 -30.44 -22.52 33.68
C GLN A 93 -28.93 -22.61 33.97
N GLN A 94 -28.21 -23.49 33.28
CA GLN A 94 -26.77 -23.66 33.48
C GLN A 94 -25.92 -22.62 32.75
N HIS A 95 -26.53 -21.78 31.91
CA HIS A 95 -25.84 -20.80 31.09
C HIS A 95 -25.89 -19.35 31.63
N LEU A 96 -26.31 -19.20 32.89
CA LEU A 96 -26.38 -17.88 33.58
C LEU A 96 -25.09 -17.09 33.41
N THR A 97 -25.20 -15.83 33.01
CA THR A 97 -24.12 -14.87 32.77
C THR A 97 -23.27 -15.12 31.51
N GLN A 98 -23.55 -16.13 30.73
CA GLN A 98 -22.87 -16.31 29.44
C GLN A 98 -23.30 -15.22 28.46
N THR A 99 -22.31 -14.61 27.83
CA THR A 99 -22.57 -13.65 26.75
C THR A 99 -23.09 -14.34 25.48
N PRO A 100 -23.85 -13.65 24.61
CA PRO A 100 -24.26 -14.20 23.33
C PRO A 100 -23.09 -14.74 22.47
N ALA A 101 -21.95 -14.06 22.50
CA ALA A 101 -20.75 -14.47 21.75
C ALA A 101 -20.13 -15.78 22.27
N GLU A 102 -20.15 -16.00 23.58
CA GLU A 102 -19.70 -17.25 24.21
C GLU A 102 -20.66 -18.38 23.86
N SER A 103 -21.97 -18.13 23.93
CA SER A 103 -23.01 -19.12 23.58
C SER A 103 -22.96 -19.47 22.08
N ASP A 104 -22.77 -18.52 21.17
CA ASP A 104 -22.53 -18.79 19.74
C ASP A 104 -21.31 -19.70 19.53
N PHE A 105 -20.24 -19.47 20.27
CA PHE A 105 -19.05 -20.32 20.22
C PHE A 105 -19.34 -21.74 20.71
N GLN A 106 -20.11 -21.90 21.80
CA GLN A 106 -20.54 -23.20 22.32
C GLN A 106 -21.43 -23.96 21.31
N VAL A 107 -22.36 -23.27 20.66
CA VAL A 107 -23.16 -23.84 19.56
C VAL A 107 -22.26 -24.48 18.51
N LEU A 108 -21.21 -23.80 18.10
CA LEU A 108 -20.26 -24.28 17.09
C LEU A 108 -19.41 -25.45 17.63
N GLU A 109 -18.95 -25.37 18.88
CA GLU A 109 -18.15 -26.41 19.54
C GLU A 109 -18.92 -27.73 19.71
N ILE A 110 -20.23 -27.65 19.96
CA ILE A 110 -21.10 -28.83 20.02
C ILE A 110 -21.37 -29.36 18.61
N ALA A 111 -21.78 -28.47 17.70
CA ALA A 111 -22.17 -28.84 16.34
C ALA A 111 -21.04 -29.53 15.54
N ARG A 112 -19.78 -29.06 15.68
CA ARG A 112 -18.64 -29.62 14.95
C ARG A 112 -18.35 -31.10 15.27
N LYS A 113 -18.83 -31.58 16.40
CA LYS A 113 -18.69 -32.99 16.82
C LYS A 113 -19.74 -33.92 16.16
N LEU A 114 -20.77 -33.35 15.51
CA LEU A 114 -21.83 -34.10 14.89
C LEU A 114 -21.44 -34.55 13.48
N GLU A 115 -21.84 -35.75 13.10
CA GLU A 115 -21.53 -36.30 11.77
C GLU A 115 -22.12 -35.46 10.62
N MET A 116 -23.25 -34.81 10.87
CA MET A 116 -23.98 -34.01 9.89
C MET A 116 -23.52 -32.54 9.84
N TYR A 117 -22.46 -32.18 10.55
CA TYR A 117 -21.91 -30.80 10.55
C TYR A 117 -21.45 -30.37 9.16
N GLY A 118 -22.15 -29.40 8.58
CA GLY A 118 -21.87 -28.88 7.23
C GLY A 118 -22.20 -29.81 6.08
N VAL A 119 -22.88 -30.93 6.36
CA VAL A 119 -23.26 -31.92 5.36
C VAL A 119 -24.46 -31.43 4.56
N ARG A 120 -24.39 -31.57 3.22
CA ARG A 120 -25.47 -31.32 2.28
C ARG A 120 -25.58 -32.54 1.37
N PHE A 121 -26.73 -33.21 1.38
CA PHE A 121 -26.98 -34.42 0.59
C PHE A 121 -27.23 -34.13 -0.89
N HIS A 122 -26.57 -34.90 -1.72
CA HIS A 122 -26.78 -34.96 -3.15
C HIS A 122 -27.17 -36.39 -3.54
N PRO A 123 -28.43 -36.62 -3.90
CA PRO A 123 -28.90 -37.97 -4.25
C PRO A 123 -28.12 -38.53 -5.45
N ALA A 124 -27.69 -39.77 -5.30
CA ALA A 124 -26.97 -40.53 -6.32
C ALA A 124 -27.31 -42.02 -6.23
N ALA A 125 -26.82 -42.77 -7.19
CA ALA A 125 -26.83 -44.24 -7.14
C ALA A 125 -25.40 -44.76 -7.35
N ASP A 126 -25.09 -45.88 -6.75
CA ASP A 126 -23.86 -46.61 -7.00
C ASP A 126 -23.88 -47.36 -8.33
N ARG A 127 -22.90 -48.18 -8.61
CA ARG A 127 -22.77 -48.95 -9.84
C ARG A 127 -23.85 -50.04 -9.96
N GLU A 128 -24.36 -50.51 -8.82
CA GLU A 128 -25.36 -51.54 -8.69
C GLU A 128 -26.80 -51.00 -8.70
N GLY A 129 -26.92 -49.64 -8.71
CA GLY A 129 -28.20 -48.94 -8.72
C GLY A 129 -28.78 -48.66 -7.32
N SER A 130 -28.02 -48.97 -6.24
CA SER A 130 -28.46 -48.69 -4.88
C SER A 130 -28.50 -47.17 -4.62
N LYS A 131 -29.59 -46.71 -4.00
CA LYS A 131 -29.79 -45.29 -3.66
C LYS A 131 -28.87 -44.89 -2.51
N ILE A 132 -28.06 -43.88 -2.77
CA ILE A 132 -27.14 -43.31 -1.81
C ILE A 132 -27.19 -41.79 -1.82
N ASN A 133 -26.64 -41.14 -0.83
CA ASN A 133 -26.40 -39.70 -0.78
C ASN A 133 -24.92 -39.40 -0.79
N LEU A 134 -24.47 -38.53 -1.66
CA LEU A 134 -23.12 -38.01 -1.66
C LEU A 134 -23.10 -36.67 -0.92
N ALA A 135 -22.04 -36.43 -0.16
CA ALA A 135 -21.79 -35.15 0.48
C ALA A 135 -20.30 -34.76 0.38
N VAL A 136 -20.03 -33.51 0.53
CA VAL A 136 -18.65 -32.97 0.55
C VAL A 136 -18.41 -32.16 1.82
N ALA A 137 -17.30 -32.44 2.52
CA ALA A 137 -16.95 -31.82 3.78
C ALA A 137 -15.46 -31.46 3.83
N HIS A 138 -15.00 -30.89 4.95
CA HIS A 138 -13.61 -30.47 5.14
C HIS A 138 -12.62 -31.64 4.95
N MET A 139 -12.94 -32.84 5.40
CA MET A 139 -12.05 -34.02 5.32
C MET A 139 -12.06 -34.70 3.95
N GLY A 140 -13.11 -34.52 3.15
CA GLY A 140 -13.22 -35.23 1.89
C GLY A 140 -14.65 -35.38 1.41
N LEU A 141 -14.81 -36.37 0.51
CA LEU A 141 -16.10 -36.76 -0.04
C LEU A 141 -16.67 -37.93 0.78
N GLN A 142 -17.92 -37.80 1.20
CA GLN A 142 -18.61 -38.72 2.07
C GLN A 142 -19.76 -39.40 1.31
N VAL A 143 -20.01 -40.67 1.62
CA VAL A 143 -21.10 -41.46 1.09
C VAL A 143 -22.00 -41.91 2.23
N PHE A 144 -23.31 -41.71 2.07
CA PHE A 144 -24.33 -42.05 3.06
C PHE A 144 -25.39 -43.00 2.45
N GLN A 145 -25.89 -43.90 3.26
CA GLN A 145 -27.09 -44.66 3.00
C GLN A 145 -28.18 -44.18 3.98
N GLY A 146 -29.19 -43.47 3.46
CA GLY A 146 -30.08 -42.67 4.31
C GLY A 146 -29.27 -41.60 5.05
N ASN A 147 -29.32 -41.60 6.38
CA ASN A 147 -28.57 -40.71 7.26
C ASN A 147 -27.29 -41.33 7.85
N THR A 148 -27.00 -42.61 7.52
CA THR A 148 -25.84 -43.30 8.03
C THR A 148 -24.66 -43.17 7.07
N LYS A 149 -23.55 -42.69 7.57
CA LYS A 149 -22.31 -42.56 6.82
C LYS A 149 -21.67 -43.93 6.62
N ILE A 150 -21.52 -44.36 5.36
CA ILE A 150 -20.92 -45.63 4.99
C ILE A 150 -19.49 -45.56 4.53
N ASN A 151 -19.06 -44.43 3.97
CA ASN A 151 -17.68 -44.27 3.53
C ASN A 151 -17.24 -42.80 3.51
N THR A 152 -15.91 -42.57 3.61
CA THR A 152 -15.28 -41.27 3.46
C THR A 152 -14.00 -41.38 2.63
N PHE A 153 -13.95 -40.64 1.54
CA PHE A 153 -12.74 -40.49 0.69
C PHE A 153 -12.01 -39.21 1.04
N ASN A 154 -10.98 -39.33 1.83
CA ASN A 154 -10.14 -38.19 2.24
C ASN A 154 -9.50 -37.50 1.03
N TRP A 155 -9.36 -36.17 1.08
CA TRP A 155 -8.75 -35.38 0.01
C TRP A 155 -7.36 -35.88 -0.41
N SER A 156 -6.56 -36.41 0.52
CA SER A 156 -5.23 -36.98 0.26
C SER A 156 -5.26 -38.24 -0.62
N LYS A 157 -6.35 -39.00 -0.57
CA LYS A 157 -6.51 -40.23 -1.37
C LYS A 157 -7.10 -39.97 -2.75
N ILE A 158 -7.67 -38.77 -2.99
CA ILE A 158 -8.30 -38.42 -4.25
C ILE A 158 -7.28 -37.84 -5.23
N ARG A 159 -6.99 -38.55 -6.32
CA ARG A 159 -6.10 -38.13 -7.40
C ARG A 159 -6.78 -37.21 -8.41
N LYS A 160 -8.06 -37.53 -8.81
CA LYS A 160 -8.80 -36.75 -9.82
C LYS A 160 -10.31 -36.89 -9.62
N LEU A 161 -10.98 -35.73 -9.73
CA LEU A 161 -12.43 -35.63 -9.79
C LEU A 161 -12.85 -35.26 -11.22
N SER A 162 -13.82 -35.98 -11.78
CA SER A 162 -14.36 -35.70 -13.12
C SER A 162 -15.81 -36.11 -13.22
N PHE A 163 -16.50 -35.61 -14.25
CA PHE A 163 -17.86 -36.10 -14.57
C PHE A 163 -18.02 -36.28 -16.08
N LYS A 164 -18.88 -37.23 -16.44
CA LYS A 164 -19.26 -37.49 -17.82
C LYS A 164 -20.76 -37.68 -17.90
N ARG A 165 -21.49 -36.70 -18.45
CA ARG A 165 -22.95 -36.64 -18.37
C ARG A 165 -23.45 -36.74 -16.93
N LYS A 166 -24.23 -37.76 -16.57
CA LYS A 166 -24.77 -38.03 -15.23
C LYS A 166 -23.80 -38.75 -14.30
N ARG A 167 -22.66 -39.21 -14.81
CA ARG A 167 -21.70 -40.04 -14.07
C ARG A 167 -20.65 -39.15 -13.40
N PHE A 168 -20.56 -39.22 -12.08
CA PHE A 168 -19.52 -38.63 -11.28
C PHE A 168 -18.41 -39.66 -11.02
N LEU A 169 -17.18 -39.30 -11.28
CA LEU A 169 -16.03 -40.19 -11.31
C LEU A 169 -14.95 -39.70 -10.34
N ILE A 170 -14.52 -40.56 -9.42
CA ILE A 170 -13.42 -40.35 -8.49
C ILE A 170 -12.29 -41.29 -8.85
N LYS A 171 -11.13 -40.74 -9.20
CA LYS A 171 -9.88 -41.51 -9.28
C LYS A 171 -9.09 -41.38 -7.98
N LEU A 172 -8.80 -42.51 -7.38
CA LEU A 172 -7.95 -42.60 -6.19
C LEU A 172 -6.47 -42.72 -6.56
N HIS A 173 -5.58 -42.46 -5.63
CA HIS A 173 -4.16 -42.84 -5.75
C HIS A 173 -4.03 -44.33 -5.58
N SER A 174 -3.30 -45.03 -6.47
CA SER A 174 -3.00 -46.44 -6.36
C SER A 174 -2.15 -46.69 -5.10
N GLU A 175 -2.72 -47.36 -4.10
CA GLU A 175 -1.95 -47.98 -3.03
C GLU A 175 -1.26 -49.23 -3.60
N VAL A 176 -0.05 -49.51 -3.17
CA VAL A 176 0.96 -50.38 -3.81
C VAL A 176 0.57 -51.88 -3.94
N HIS A 177 -0.64 -52.30 -3.59
CA HIS A 177 -1.03 -53.70 -3.68
C HIS A 177 -2.46 -53.89 -4.24
N GLY A 178 -2.54 -54.27 -5.53
CA GLY A 178 -3.73 -54.91 -6.15
C GLY A 178 -4.16 -54.40 -7.51
N PRO A 179 -4.64 -55.29 -8.42
CA PRO A 179 -4.98 -54.95 -9.79
C PRO A 179 -6.41 -54.41 -9.95
N HIS A 180 -7.03 -53.77 -8.96
CA HIS A 180 -8.42 -53.32 -9.02
C HIS A 180 -8.58 -51.83 -9.24
N GLN A 181 -9.57 -51.53 -10.13
CA GLN A 181 -10.00 -50.25 -10.65
C GLN A 181 -9.88 -49.07 -9.67
N ASP A 182 -8.92 -48.19 -9.87
CA ASP A 182 -8.74 -46.93 -9.14
C ASP A 182 -9.84 -45.86 -9.37
N THR A 183 -10.93 -46.22 -10.07
CA THR A 183 -11.98 -45.27 -10.43
C THR A 183 -13.34 -45.73 -9.89
N LEU A 184 -13.88 -44.93 -8.97
CA LEU A 184 -15.26 -45.10 -8.47
C LEU A 184 -16.22 -44.27 -9.31
N GLU A 185 -17.40 -44.81 -9.54
CA GLU A 185 -18.45 -44.20 -10.36
C GLU A 185 -19.77 -44.12 -9.59
N PHE A 186 -20.38 -42.93 -9.61
CA PHE A 186 -21.68 -42.65 -9.02
C PHE A 186 -22.59 -42.01 -10.07
N LEU A 187 -23.85 -42.43 -10.11
CA LEU A 187 -24.84 -41.94 -11.07
C LEU A 187 -25.74 -40.90 -10.39
N MET A 188 -25.76 -39.69 -10.89
CA MET A 188 -26.61 -38.60 -10.38
C MET A 188 -27.87 -38.41 -11.26
N ALA A 189 -28.91 -37.77 -10.74
CA ALA A 189 -30.20 -37.62 -11.43
C ALA A 189 -30.10 -36.86 -12.76
N SER A 190 -29.25 -35.82 -12.85
CA SER A 190 -29.03 -35.05 -14.07
C SER A 190 -27.58 -34.68 -14.29
N ARG A 191 -27.24 -34.28 -15.56
CA ARG A 191 -25.93 -33.74 -15.89
C ARG A 191 -25.63 -32.46 -15.09
N ASP A 192 -26.61 -31.61 -14.88
CA ASP A 192 -26.41 -30.30 -14.21
C ASP A 192 -26.20 -30.50 -12.71
N GLN A 193 -26.93 -31.39 -12.06
CA GLN A 193 -26.67 -31.78 -10.68
C GLN A 193 -25.27 -32.38 -10.53
N CYS A 194 -24.87 -33.26 -11.43
CA CYS A 194 -23.52 -33.82 -11.44
C CYS A 194 -22.45 -32.74 -11.60
N LYS A 195 -22.65 -31.76 -12.48
CA LYS A 195 -21.76 -30.63 -12.67
C LYS A 195 -21.68 -29.72 -11.44
N VAL A 196 -22.81 -29.42 -10.79
CA VAL A 196 -22.90 -28.64 -9.56
C VAL A 196 -22.14 -29.33 -8.43
N PHE A 197 -22.40 -30.64 -8.23
CA PHE A 197 -21.72 -31.43 -7.23
C PHE A 197 -20.20 -31.50 -7.48
N TRP A 198 -19.79 -31.79 -8.73
CA TRP A 198 -18.38 -31.77 -9.12
C TRP A 198 -17.69 -30.41 -8.82
N LYS A 199 -18.41 -29.33 -9.13
CA LYS A 199 -17.90 -27.97 -8.84
C LYS A 199 -17.74 -27.76 -7.34
N SER A 200 -18.71 -28.16 -6.52
CA SER A 200 -18.65 -28.09 -5.06
C SER A 200 -17.45 -28.89 -4.50
N CYS A 201 -17.23 -30.11 -5.03
CA CYS A 201 -16.07 -30.91 -4.63
C CYS A 201 -14.73 -30.25 -4.96
N VAL A 202 -14.60 -29.65 -6.17
CA VAL A 202 -13.39 -28.92 -6.57
C VAL A 202 -13.15 -27.70 -5.67
N GLU A 203 -14.20 -26.99 -5.29
CA GLU A 203 -14.13 -25.83 -4.40
C GLU A 203 -13.69 -26.25 -2.98
N HIS A 204 -14.28 -27.30 -2.41
CA HIS A 204 -13.92 -27.82 -1.10
C HIS A 204 -12.48 -28.37 -1.07
N HIS A 205 -12.08 -29.12 -2.11
CA HIS A 205 -10.71 -29.59 -2.24
C HIS A 205 -9.71 -28.41 -2.29
N SER A 206 -10.01 -27.38 -3.08
CA SER A 206 -9.15 -26.21 -3.18
C SER A 206 -9.10 -25.41 -1.88
N PHE A 207 -10.23 -25.29 -1.19
CA PHE A 207 -10.32 -24.55 0.06
C PHE A 207 -9.58 -25.25 1.22
N PHE A 208 -9.85 -26.53 1.45
CA PHE A 208 -9.35 -27.26 2.62
C PHE A 208 -7.99 -27.93 2.43
N ARG A 209 -7.60 -28.27 1.19
CA ARG A 209 -6.42 -29.09 0.91
C ARG A 209 -5.24 -28.30 0.37
N LEU A 210 -5.48 -27.26 -0.42
CA LEU A 210 -4.40 -26.51 -1.04
C LEU A 210 -3.86 -25.43 -0.09
N HIS A 211 -2.55 -25.24 -0.09
CA HIS A 211 -1.90 -24.14 0.66
C HIS A 211 -2.13 -22.81 -0.06
N ASP A 212 -1.98 -22.81 -1.39
CA ASP A 212 -2.14 -21.66 -2.25
C ASP A 212 -3.13 -21.87 -3.36
N GLN A 213 -3.63 -20.77 -3.94
CA GLN A 213 -4.49 -20.86 -5.12
C GLN A 213 -3.71 -21.50 -6.28
N PRO A 214 -4.34 -22.44 -7.02
CA PRO A 214 -3.70 -23.04 -8.17
C PRO A 214 -3.37 -21.97 -9.23
N LEU A 215 -2.09 -21.88 -9.61
CA LEU A 215 -1.61 -20.94 -10.64
C LEU A 215 -2.32 -21.14 -11.99
N PRO A 216 -2.54 -20.05 -12.78
CA PRO A 216 -3.07 -20.17 -14.13
C PRO A 216 -2.11 -20.97 -15.01
N LYS A 217 -2.54 -22.14 -15.49
CA LYS A 217 -1.79 -22.80 -16.57
C LYS A 217 -1.90 -21.94 -17.83
N ALA A 218 -0.76 -21.73 -18.52
CA ALA A 218 -0.75 -21.08 -19.82
C ALA A 218 -1.81 -21.73 -20.73
N LYS A 219 -2.65 -20.91 -21.36
CA LYS A 219 -3.66 -21.41 -22.29
C LYS A 219 -2.95 -22.07 -23.46
N ALA A 220 -3.07 -23.37 -23.58
CA ALA A 220 -2.74 -24.05 -24.84
C ALA A 220 -3.66 -23.46 -25.93
N MET A 221 -3.07 -22.94 -26.98
CA MET A 221 -3.77 -22.14 -28.01
C MET A 221 -4.70 -22.90 -28.93
N LEU A 222 -4.84 -24.23 -28.78
CA LEU A 222 -5.65 -25.07 -29.64
C LEU A 222 -6.38 -26.16 -28.83
N PHE A 223 -7.72 -26.06 -28.79
CA PHE A 223 -8.69 -27.12 -28.46
C PHE A 223 -8.60 -27.80 -27.09
N THR A 224 -9.13 -27.18 -26.05
CA THR A 224 -9.55 -27.90 -24.83
C THR A 224 -11.03 -28.25 -24.89
N ARG A 225 -11.38 -29.47 -25.26
CA ARG A 225 -12.70 -30.06 -25.04
C ARG A 225 -12.83 -30.48 -23.57
N GLY A 226 -13.51 -29.69 -22.74
CA GLY A 226 -13.81 -30.01 -21.36
C GLY A 226 -14.27 -28.82 -20.52
N SER A 227 -15.10 -29.06 -19.50
CA SER A 227 -15.47 -28.04 -18.53
C SER A 227 -14.24 -27.70 -17.67
N SER A 228 -13.66 -26.51 -17.83
CA SER A 228 -12.61 -26.00 -16.94
C SER A 228 -13.26 -25.10 -15.88
N PHE A 229 -13.40 -25.59 -14.67
CA PHE A 229 -13.73 -24.79 -13.50
C PHE A 229 -12.51 -24.67 -12.61
N ARG A 230 -12.28 -23.48 -12.08
CA ARG A 230 -11.22 -23.17 -11.13
C ARG A 230 -11.83 -22.42 -9.95
N TYR A 231 -11.45 -22.81 -8.75
CA TYR A 231 -11.73 -22.05 -7.54
C TYR A 231 -10.85 -20.79 -7.51
N SER A 232 -11.47 -19.63 -7.32
CA SER A 232 -10.81 -18.32 -7.27
C SER A 232 -10.86 -17.68 -5.88
N GLY A 233 -11.45 -18.37 -4.88
CA GLY A 233 -11.46 -17.93 -3.48
C GLY A 233 -10.16 -18.22 -2.75
N ARG A 234 -9.98 -17.66 -1.55
CA ARG A 234 -8.85 -17.98 -0.66
C ARG A 234 -8.94 -19.41 -0.15
N THR A 235 -7.80 -20.06 0.09
CA THR A 235 -7.75 -21.36 0.77
C THR A 235 -7.98 -21.17 2.28
N GLN A 236 -8.30 -22.25 3.01
CA GLN A 236 -8.44 -22.20 4.47
C GLN A 236 -7.15 -21.71 5.12
N LYS A 237 -5.98 -22.21 4.69
CA LYS A 237 -4.68 -21.78 5.18
C LYS A 237 -4.48 -20.28 4.98
N GLN A 238 -4.75 -19.77 3.79
CA GLN A 238 -4.68 -18.33 3.51
C GLN A 238 -5.66 -17.51 4.35
N LEU A 239 -6.84 -18.06 4.70
CA LEU A 239 -7.77 -17.36 5.60
C LEU A 239 -7.28 -17.40 7.05
N VAL A 240 -6.77 -18.53 7.54
CA VAL A 240 -6.20 -18.66 8.88
C VAL A 240 -4.96 -17.77 9.02
N GLU A 241 -4.05 -17.80 8.06
CA GLU A 241 -2.90 -16.89 8.01
C GLU A 241 -3.36 -15.42 7.92
N PHE A 242 -4.35 -15.13 7.10
CA PHE A 242 -4.93 -13.80 6.98
C PHE A 242 -5.64 -13.35 8.26
N THR A 243 -6.34 -14.25 8.97
CA THR A 243 -6.96 -13.94 10.27
C THR A 243 -5.94 -13.94 11.39
N TRP A 244 -4.92 -14.79 11.37
CA TRP A 244 -3.76 -14.76 12.28
C TRP A 244 -2.97 -13.45 12.11
N TRP A 245 -2.69 -13.06 10.87
CA TRP A 245 -2.14 -11.75 10.53
C TRP A 245 -3.12 -10.62 10.88
N ARG A 246 -4.42 -10.86 10.79
CA ARG A 246 -5.48 -9.93 11.16
C ARG A 246 -5.64 -9.79 12.67
N CYS A 247 -5.42 -10.84 13.45
CA CYS A 247 -5.33 -10.80 14.92
C CYS A 247 -4.00 -10.25 15.42
N LEU A 248 -2.89 -10.52 14.71
CA LEU A 248 -1.59 -9.90 14.95
C LEU A 248 -1.52 -8.45 14.45
N TYR A 249 -2.32 -8.09 13.44
CA TYR A 249 -2.29 -6.80 12.74
C TYR A 249 -3.67 -6.13 12.59
N GLY A 250 -4.58 -6.38 13.54
CA GLY A 250 -5.81 -5.61 13.77
C GLY A 250 -6.72 -5.36 12.56
N VAL A 251 -7.84 -6.07 12.57
CA VAL A 251 -9.19 -5.63 12.16
C VAL A 251 -9.31 -4.66 11.00
N TRP A 252 -9.71 -5.20 9.84
CA TRP A 252 -10.56 -4.47 8.87
C TRP A 252 -11.42 -5.43 8.08
N CYS A 253 -12.73 -5.47 8.33
CA CYS A 253 -13.74 -5.39 7.27
C CYS A 253 -15.19 -5.37 7.78
N LEU A 254 -15.94 -4.45 7.19
CA LEU A 254 -17.41 -4.44 7.04
C LEU A 254 -18.23 -4.41 8.33
N SER A 255 -18.44 -3.21 8.82
CA SER A 255 -19.71 -2.86 9.44
C SER A 255 -20.46 -1.94 8.48
N LEU A 256 -21.45 -2.47 7.78
CA LEU A 256 -22.56 -1.66 7.30
C LEU A 256 -23.41 -1.28 8.52
N SER A 257 -23.60 0.05 8.67
CA SER A 257 -24.57 0.71 9.53
C SER A 257 -24.45 0.57 11.05
N GLN A 258 -23.58 1.37 11.63
CA GLN A 258 -23.92 2.34 12.65
C GLN A 258 -22.78 3.36 12.71
N ARG A 259 -23.05 4.60 12.29
CA ARG A 259 -22.12 5.72 12.34
C ARG A 259 -21.93 6.08 13.82
N PHE A 260 -20.89 5.55 14.45
CA PHE A 260 -20.31 6.24 15.59
C PHE A 260 -19.41 7.35 15.01
N PRO A 261 -19.44 8.56 15.58
CA PRO A 261 -18.55 9.62 15.16
C PRO A 261 -17.10 9.16 15.45
N THR A 262 -16.43 8.66 14.44
CA THR A 262 -14.99 8.37 14.52
C THR A 262 -14.30 9.71 14.67
N ASN A 263 -13.71 9.93 15.84
CA ASN A 263 -13.01 11.14 16.20
C ASN A 263 -11.85 11.36 15.20
N LYS A 264 -11.63 12.58 14.74
CA LYS A 264 -10.51 13.00 13.88
C LYS A 264 -9.15 12.52 14.43
N ALA A 265 -8.99 12.50 15.76
CA ALA A 265 -7.80 11.97 16.43
C ALA A 265 -7.48 10.51 16.07
N TYR A 266 -8.49 9.65 15.92
CA TYR A 266 -8.32 8.28 15.48
C TYR A 266 -7.70 8.21 14.07
N PHE A 267 -8.16 9.04 13.14
CA PHE A 267 -7.63 9.03 11.78
C PHE A 267 -6.21 9.61 11.70
N ILE A 268 -5.87 10.59 12.55
CA ILE A 268 -4.50 11.09 12.68
C ILE A 268 -3.58 10.00 13.26
N ALA A 269 -4.00 9.32 14.32
CA ALA A 269 -3.26 8.20 14.90
C ALA A 269 -3.11 7.04 13.87
N LYS A 270 -4.15 6.79 13.08
CA LYS A 270 -4.12 5.81 12.00
C LYS A 270 -3.15 6.19 10.88
N GLU A 271 -2.98 7.47 10.56
CA GLU A 271 -1.96 7.93 9.61
C GLU A 271 -0.55 7.55 10.09
N ILE A 272 -0.26 7.67 11.41
CA ILE A 272 1.03 7.21 11.97
C ILE A 272 1.22 5.73 11.69
N LEU A 273 0.23 4.89 12.01
CA LEU A 273 0.28 3.44 11.77
C LEU A 273 0.48 3.08 10.31
N MET A 274 -0.28 3.72 9.40
CA MET A 274 -0.22 3.40 7.98
C MET A 274 1.13 3.77 7.37
N THR A 275 1.66 4.93 7.73
CA THR A 275 2.97 5.38 7.27
C THR A 275 4.11 4.60 7.91
N GLU A 276 3.97 4.13 9.16
CA GLU A 276 4.94 3.25 9.82
C GLU A 276 5.08 1.91 9.11
N ARG A 277 3.97 1.32 8.66
CA ARG A 277 3.97 0.08 7.86
C ARG A 277 4.78 0.22 6.58
N THR A 278 4.60 1.34 5.86
CA THR A 278 5.37 1.61 4.65
C THR A 278 6.84 1.84 4.97
N TYR A 279 7.14 2.62 6.01
CA TYR A 279 8.50 2.90 6.44
C TYR A 279 9.27 1.61 6.81
N LEU A 280 8.64 0.69 7.53
CA LEU A 280 9.26 -0.58 7.86
C LEU A 280 9.56 -1.43 6.60
N LYS A 281 8.65 -1.41 5.61
CA LYS A 281 8.88 -2.04 4.29
C LYS A 281 10.03 -1.37 3.53
N ASP A 282 10.17 -0.06 3.62
CA ASP A 282 11.30 0.66 3.04
C ASP A 282 12.64 0.23 3.68
N LEU A 283 12.67 0.02 4.99
CA LEU A 283 13.86 -0.51 5.67
C LEU A 283 14.19 -1.96 5.25
N GLU A 284 13.16 -2.80 4.99
CA GLU A 284 13.35 -4.16 4.49
C GLU A 284 14.05 -4.21 3.14
N VAL A 285 13.90 -3.17 2.31
CA VAL A 285 14.65 -3.08 1.03
C VAL A 285 16.15 -3.16 1.27
N LEU A 286 16.66 -2.53 2.33
CA LEU A 286 18.07 -2.56 2.70
C LEU A 286 18.41 -3.79 3.55
N THR A 287 17.69 -4.02 4.65
CA THR A 287 18.04 -5.01 5.68
C THR A 287 17.82 -6.45 5.22
N VAL A 288 16.92 -6.68 4.28
CA VAL A 288 16.57 -8.01 3.76
C VAL A 288 17.04 -8.18 2.32
N TRP A 289 16.52 -7.36 1.42
CA TRP A 289 16.67 -7.58 -0.02
C TRP A 289 18.06 -7.21 -0.53
N PHE A 290 18.54 -6.00 -0.24
CA PHE A 290 19.88 -5.57 -0.67
C PHE A 290 20.98 -6.35 0.03
N ARG A 291 20.84 -6.58 1.35
CA ARG A 291 21.75 -7.45 2.12
C ARG A 291 21.88 -8.82 1.48
N SER A 292 20.78 -9.47 1.14
CA SER A 292 20.79 -10.78 0.50
C SER A 292 21.50 -10.76 -0.87
N ALA A 293 21.31 -9.70 -1.66
CA ALA A 293 21.96 -9.55 -2.96
C ALA A 293 23.48 -9.41 -2.82
N VAL A 294 23.97 -8.56 -1.91
CA VAL A 294 25.42 -8.35 -1.74
C VAL A 294 26.12 -9.53 -1.08
N ILE A 295 25.47 -10.26 -0.17
CA ILE A 295 26.01 -11.48 0.45
C ILE A 295 26.09 -12.59 -0.59
N LYS A 296 25.04 -12.84 -1.36
CA LYS A 296 24.99 -13.89 -2.40
C LYS A 296 26.16 -13.77 -3.35
N GLU A 297 26.48 -12.59 -3.77
CA GLU A 297 27.55 -12.32 -4.73
C GLU A 297 28.90 -12.06 -4.04
N ASN A 298 28.97 -11.99 -2.72
CA ASN A 298 30.18 -11.57 -1.99
C ASN A 298 30.81 -10.31 -2.60
N ALA A 299 29.95 -9.27 -2.75
CA ALA A 299 30.31 -8.10 -3.54
C ALA A 299 30.74 -6.90 -2.69
N MET A 300 30.35 -6.87 -1.40
CA MET A 300 30.60 -5.72 -0.51
C MET A 300 31.79 -6.00 0.40
N PRO A 301 32.70 -5.04 0.58
CA PRO A 301 33.78 -5.14 1.58
C PRO A 301 33.22 -5.32 2.99
N GLU A 302 33.87 -6.16 3.82
CA GLU A 302 33.41 -6.51 5.17
C GLU A 302 33.24 -5.29 6.09
N GLY A 303 34.17 -4.32 6.03
CA GLY A 303 34.06 -3.08 6.80
C GLY A 303 32.85 -2.25 6.44
N LEU A 304 32.48 -2.18 5.15
CA LEU A 304 31.29 -1.46 4.69
C LEU A 304 30.01 -2.24 5.06
N MET A 305 30.07 -3.58 4.98
CA MET A 305 28.97 -4.43 5.40
C MET A 305 28.65 -4.20 6.88
N THR A 306 29.68 -4.19 7.73
CA THR A 306 29.53 -3.93 9.17
C THR A 306 29.01 -2.52 9.41
N LEU A 307 29.60 -1.50 8.78
CA LEU A 307 29.20 -0.09 8.96
C LEU A 307 27.71 0.11 8.59
N LEU A 308 27.28 -0.37 7.43
CA LEU A 308 25.91 -0.19 6.95
C LEU A 308 24.89 -0.91 7.86
N PHE A 309 25.11 -2.19 8.16
CA PHE A 309 24.08 -2.99 8.83
C PHE A 309 24.11 -2.85 10.36
N SER A 310 25.23 -2.55 10.99
CA SER A 310 25.25 -2.20 12.41
C SER A 310 24.49 -0.91 12.72
N ASN A 311 24.40 0.01 11.75
CA ASN A 311 23.62 1.25 11.90
C ASN A 311 22.12 1.05 11.66
N ILE A 312 21.73 0.23 10.69
CA ILE A 312 20.32 0.15 10.28
C ILE A 312 19.53 -0.93 11.01
N ASP A 313 20.17 -2.03 11.43
CA ASP A 313 19.48 -3.14 12.11
C ASP A 313 18.83 -2.75 13.44
N PRO A 314 19.49 -1.99 14.33
CA PRO A 314 18.86 -1.55 15.58
C PRO A 314 17.62 -0.66 15.31
N ILE A 315 17.69 0.20 14.30
CA ILE A 315 16.58 1.06 13.87
C ILE A 315 15.42 0.20 13.37
N TYR A 316 15.69 -0.80 12.53
CA TYR A 316 14.67 -1.72 12.02
C TYR A 316 13.95 -2.48 13.14
N GLU A 317 14.69 -3.06 14.08
CA GLU A 317 14.12 -3.81 15.19
C GLU A 317 13.28 -2.93 16.13
N PHE A 318 13.74 -1.72 16.42
CA PHE A 318 12.98 -0.74 17.19
C PHE A 318 11.63 -0.43 16.52
N HIS A 319 11.65 -0.07 15.25
CA HIS A 319 10.42 0.29 14.52
C HIS A 319 9.48 -0.90 14.32
N ARG A 320 10.01 -2.12 14.24
CA ARG A 320 9.21 -3.35 14.25
C ARG A 320 8.43 -3.51 15.57
N GLY A 321 9.06 -3.23 16.69
CA GLY A 321 8.43 -3.20 18.01
C GLY A 321 7.38 -2.09 18.12
N PHE A 322 7.73 -0.89 17.69
CA PHE A 322 6.86 0.28 17.71
C PHE A 322 5.60 0.08 16.84
N LEU A 323 5.75 -0.47 15.63
CA LEU A 323 4.63 -0.81 14.77
C LEU A 323 3.64 -1.76 15.45
N LYS A 324 4.14 -2.76 16.19
CA LYS A 324 3.31 -3.70 16.93
C LYS A 324 2.51 -3.00 18.04
N GLU A 325 3.11 -2.05 18.76
CA GLU A 325 2.42 -1.28 19.79
C GLU A 325 1.33 -0.39 19.19
N LEU A 326 1.62 0.28 18.05
CA LEU A 326 0.63 1.09 17.34
C LEU A 326 -0.56 0.26 16.87
N ASP A 327 -0.30 -0.92 16.28
CA ASP A 327 -1.36 -1.84 15.85
C ASP A 327 -2.25 -2.29 17.01
N GLN A 328 -1.66 -2.67 18.14
CA GLN A 328 -2.39 -3.09 19.33
C GLN A 328 -3.25 -1.95 19.88
N ARG A 329 -2.70 -0.72 20.01
CA ARG A 329 -3.43 0.43 20.54
C ARG A 329 -4.60 0.81 19.65
N LEU A 330 -4.40 0.88 18.34
CA LEU A 330 -5.48 1.25 17.41
C LEU A 330 -6.55 0.16 17.26
N ALA A 331 -6.19 -1.11 17.41
CA ALA A 331 -7.15 -2.20 17.48
C ALA A 331 -8.09 -2.07 18.69
N LEU A 332 -7.55 -1.71 19.87
CA LEU A 332 -8.34 -1.44 21.08
C LEU A 332 -9.21 -0.19 20.93
N TRP A 333 -8.70 0.87 20.29
CA TRP A 333 -9.46 2.10 20.04
C TRP A 333 -10.72 1.85 19.20
N TYR A 334 -10.66 0.90 18.26
CA TYR A 334 -11.75 0.58 17.34
C TYR A 334 -12.69 -0.53 17.85
N GLY A 335 -12.32 -1.27 18.90
CA GLY A 335 -13.05 -2.46 19.37
C GLY A 335 -14.39 -2.12 20.01
N ARG A 336 -15.47 -2.84 19.63
CA ARG A 336 -16.84 -2.68 20.16
C ARG A 336 -16.97 -3.05 21.65
N SER A 337 -16.18 -3.99 22.13
CA SER A 337 -16.21 -4.48 23.52
C SER A 337 -15.87 -3.41 24.55
N ASN A 338 -15.26 -2.30 24.16
CA ASN A 338 -14.82 -1.22 25.04
C ASN A 338 -15.71 0.04 24.96
N ALA A 339 -16.88 -0.03 24.30
CA ALA A 339 -17.82 1.09 24.23
C ALA A 339 -18.33 1.58 25.61
N HIS A 340 -18.21 0.74 26.65
CA HIS A 340 -18.59 1.06 28.03
C HIS A 340 -17.40 1.54 28.88
N VAL A 341 -16.16 1.38 28.42
CA VAL A 341 -14.95 1.86 29.10
C VAL A 341 -14.57 3.20 28.49
N LYS A 342 -15.13 4.28 29.03
CA LYS A 342 -14.76 5.65 28.64
C LYS A 342 -13.28 5.88 28.94
N GLY A 343 -12.49 6.14 27.92
CA GLY A 343 -11.32 7.01 27.99
C GLY A 343 -9.94 6.39 27.84
N ASP A 344 -9.62 5.22 28.38
CA ASP A 344 -8.20 4.82 28.52
C ASP A 344 -7.53 4.31 27.24
N TYR A 345 -8.29 3.85 26.25
CA TYR A 345 -7.73 3.29 25.00
C TYR A 345 -7.87 4.21 23.79
N GLN A 346 -8.69 5.28 23.90
CA GLN A 346 -8.89 6.26 22.82
C GLN A 346 -7.81 7.36 22.85
N ARG A 347 -6.56 6.95 23.01
CA ARG A 347 -5.39 7.82 23.09
C ARG A 347 -4.18 7.14 22.46
N ILE A 348 -3.22 7.94 22.02
CA ILE A 348 -1.97 7.48 21.40
C ILE A 348 -0.72 8.13 22.00
N GLY A 349 -0.89 9.23 22.74
CA GLY A 349 0.19 10.08 23.21
C GLY A 349 1.17 9.35 24.13
N ASP A 350 0.69 8.46 25.00
CA ASP A 350 1.52 7.65 25.88
C ASP A 350 2.42 6.66 25.10
N VAL A 351 1.90 6.07 24.03
CA VAL A 351 2.68 5.21 23.13
C VAL A 351 3.72 6.05 22.38
N MET A 352 3.29 7.20 21.86
CA MET A 352 4.21 8.10 21.15
C MET A 352 5.31 8.62 22.07
N LEU A 353 4.98 9.09 23.26
CA LEU A 353 5.97 9.64 24.20
C LEU A 353 7.07 8.60 24.53
N ARG A 354 6.68 7.40 24.91
CA ARG A 354 7.62 6.33 25.24
C ARG A 354 8.57 6.03 24.08
N ASN A 355 8.04 5.91 22.87
CA ASN A 355 8.84 5.58 21.69
C ASN A 355 9.66 6.78 21.20
N MET A 356 9.16 8.02 21.27
CA MET A 356 9.95 9.21 20.91
C MET A 356 11.11 9.43 21.88
N CYS A 357 10.93 9.19 23.18
CA CYS A 357 12.04 9.19 24.15
C CYS A 357 13.11 8.15 23.80
N ALA A 358 12.70 6.93 23.45
CA ALA A 358 13.63 5.85 23.08
C ALA A 358 14.42 6.17 21.79
N LEU A 359 13.87 6.94 20.86
CA LEU A 359 14.58 7.36 19.64
C LEU A 359 15.86 8.19 19.90
N LYS A 360 16.00 8.81 21.08
CA LYS A 360 17.25 9.52 21.45
C LYS A 360 18.46 8.58 21.46
N GLU A 361 18.28 7.31 21.80
CA GLU A 361 19.35 6.32 21.81
C GLU A 361 19.91 6.05 20.40
N PHE A 362 19.11 6.29 19.37
CA PHE A 362 19.50 6.09 17.96
C PHE A 362 20.12 7.32 17.29
N THR A 363 20.19 8.45 17.99
CA THR A 363 20.75 9.69 17.41
C THR A 363 22.18 9.50 16.90
N GLY A 364 23.01 8.72 17.61
CA GLY A 364 24.36 8.38 17.19
C GLY A 364 24.41 7.63 15.84
N TYR A 365 23.53 6.65 15.67
CA TYR A 365 23.42 5.91 14.39
C TYR A 365 22.97 6.80 13.25
N LEU A 366 22.03 7.71 13.51
CA LEU A 366 21.52 8.65 12.50
C LEU A 366 22.57 9.67 12.08
N GLN A 367 23.47 10.10 12.99
CA GLN A 367 24.59 10.98 12.68
C GLN A 367 25.64 10.30 11.80
N GLN A 368 25.82 8.98 11.91
CA GLN A 368 26.77 8.22 11.08
C GLN A 368 26.28 7.95 9.64
N HIS A 369 25.02 8.30 9.31
CA HIS A 369 24.48 8.09 7.95
C HIS A 369 25.27 8.85 6.87
N ASP A 370 25.88 9.98 7.19
CA ASP A 370 26.80 10.71 6.29
C ASP A 370 27.98 9.84 5.85
N GLU A 371 28.59 9.16 6.80
CA GLU A 371 29.71 8.25 6.55
C GLU A 371 29.27 7.03 5.74
N VAL A 372 28.14 6.42 6.10
CA VAL A 372 27.57 5.27 5.39
C VAL A 372 27.35 5.58 3.91
N LEU A 373 26.70 6.71 3.60
CA LEU A 373 26.44 7.13 2.22
C LEU A 373 27.72 7.39 1.44
N THR A 374 28.66 8.11 2.07
CA THR A 374 29.94 8.45 1.44
C THR A 374 30.78 7.21 1.16
N GLU A 375 30.89 6.28 2.10
CA GLU A 375 31.65 5.05 1.94
C GLU A 375 30.99 4.08 0.95
N LEU A 376 29.66 4.00 0.92
CA LEU A 376 28.93 3.20 -0.08
C LEU A 376 29.21 3.73 -1.50
N GLU A 377 29.17 5.04 -1.72
CA GLU A 377 29.47 5.66 -3.01
C GLU A 377 30.92 5.43 -3.43
N LYS A 378 31.87 5.61 -2.51
CA LYS A 378 33.31 5.32 -2.78
C LYS A 378 33.53 3.85 -3.12
N ALA A 379 32.92 2.93 -2.36
CA ALA A 379 33.04 1.50 -2.60
C ALA A 379 32.44 1.09 -3.93
N THR A 380 31.26 1.64 -4.28
CA THR A 380 30.60 1.40 -5.55
C THR A 380 31.47 1.83 -6.75
N LYS A 381 32.20 2.93 -6.63
CA LYS A 381 33.15 3.39 -7.66
C LYS A 381 34.41 2.53 -7.75
N ARG A 382 34.90 2.00 -6.61
CA ARG A 382 36.17 1.22 -6.55
C ARG A 382 35.99 -0.26 -6.89
N VAL A 383 34.89 -0.88 -6.44
CA VAL A 383 34.65 -2.31 -6.52
C VAL A 383 33.64 -2.60 -7.64
N LYS A 384 34.15 -2.95 -8.84
CA LYS A 384 33.30 -3.23 -10.01
C LYS A 384 32.19 -4.27 -9.74
N LYS A 385 32.48 -5.27 -8.92
CA LYS A 385 31.48 -6.28 -8.55
C LYS A 385 30.33 -5.67 -7.75
N LEU A 386 30.59 -4.77 -6.81
CA LEU A 386 29.58 -4.04 -6.06
C LEU A 386 28.77 -3.11 -6.97
N GLU A 387 29.45 -2.44 -7.92
CA GLU A 387 28.78 -1.58 -8.91
C GLU A 387 27.74 -2.36 -9.74
N VAL A 388 28.11 -3.57 -10.19
CA VAL A 388 27.21 -4.44 -10.95
C VAL A 388 26.02 -4.86 -10.10
N VAL A 389 26.26 -5.38 -8.88
CA VAL A 389 25.20 -5.81 -7.96
C VAL A 389 24.27 -4.64 -7.60
N TYR A 390 24.82 -3.46 -7.35
CA TYR A 390 24.06 -2.25 -7.04
C TYR A 390 23.12 -1.89 -8.22
N LYS A 391 23.63 -1.84 -9.44
CA LYS A 391 22.84 -1.53 -10.66
C LYS A 391 21.78 -2.58 -10.93
N GLU A 392 22.10 -3.87 -10.79
CA GLU A 392 21.14 -4.96 -10.97
C GLU A 392 20.06 -4.96 -9.89
N PHE A 393 20.43 -4.61 -8.66
CA PHE A 393 19.47 -4.51 -7.57
C PHE A 393 18.48 -3.34 -7.79
N GLU A 394 18.95 -2.19 -8.25
CA GLU A 394 18.08 -1.06 -8.61
C GLU A 394 17.09 -1.37 -9.75
N LEU A 395 17.32 -2.41 -10.55
CA LEU A 395 16.38 -2.88 -11.58
C LEU A 395 15.30 -3.82 -11.03
N GLN A 396 15.44 -4.30 -9.80
CA GLN A 396 14.45 -5.18 -9.19
C GLN A 396 13.21 -4.39 -8.78
N LYS A 397 12.03 -5.01 -8.88
CA LYS A 397 10.76 -4.37 -8.55
C LYS A 397 10.62 -3.94 -7.09
N VAL A 398 11.34 -4.60 -6.18
CA VAL A 398 11.36 -4.27 -4.77
C VAL A 398 12.07 -2.94 -4.52
N CYS A 399 13.07 -2.60 -5.33
CA CYS A 399 13.78 -1.33 -5.31
C CYS A 399 13.04 -0.30 -6.18
N TYR A 400 11.88 0.14 -5.74
CA TYR A 400 10.98 1.03 -6.50
C TYR A 400 11.37 2.51 -6.49
N LEU A 401 12.40 2.86 -5.71
CA LEU A 401 13.10 4.15 -5.67
C LEU A 401 14.61 3.91 -5.82
N PRO A 402 15.42 4.93 -6.13
CA PRO A 402 16.88 4.84 -6.06
C PRO A 402 17.34 4.35 -4.68
N LEU A 403 18.34 3.47 -4.64
CA LEU A 403 18.73 2.76 -3.41
C LEU A 403 19.13 3.71 -2.27
N ASN A 404 19.86 4.76 -2.55
CA ASN A 404 20.27 5.79 -1.56
C ASN A 404 19.06 6.53 -0.96
N THR A 405 17.91 6.59 -1.62
CA THR A 405 16.69 7.18 -1.05
C THR A 405 16.23 6.41 0.19
N PHE A 406 16.37 5.08 0.19
CA PHE A 406 16.01 4.26 1.35
C PHE A 406 16.94 4.50 2.56
N LEU A 407 18.19 4.85 2.32
CA LEU A 407 19.15 5.18 3.40
C LEU A 407 18.78 6.47 4.15
N LEU A 408 18.09 7.42 3.51
CA LEU A 408 17.64 8.65 4.16
C LEU A 408 16.34 8.51 4.96
N LYS A 409 15.57 7.45 4.71
CA LYS A 409 14.26 7.23 5.33
C LYS A 409 14.26 7.32 6.86
N PRO A 410 15.27 6.83 7.62
CA PRO A 410 15.29 6.96 9.07
C PRO A 410 15.25 8.40 9.56
N ILE A 411 16.04 9.30 8.97
CA ILE A 411 16.07 10.72 9.36
C ILE A 411 14.79 11.43 8.90
N GLN A 412 14.35 11.18 7.68
CA GLN A 412 13.11 11.75 7.14
C GLN A 412 11.87 11.34 7.97
N ARG A 413 11.87 10.14 8.54
CA ARG A 413 10.78 9.66 9.39
C ARG A 413 10.60 10.48 10.67
N LEU A 414 11.67 11.00 11.25
CA LEU A 414 11.62 11.88 12.42
C LEU A 414 10.85 13.18 12.11
N MET A 415 11.14 13.81 10.96
CA MET A 415 10.44 15.01 10.52
C MET A 415 8.94 14.72 10.34
N HIS A 416 8.62 13.56 9.80
CA HIS A 416 7.23 13.13 9.62
C HIS A 416 6.49 12.92 10.95
N TYR A 417 7.11 12.31 11.98
CA TYR A 417 6.51 12.20 13.31
C TYR A 417 6.20 13.57 13.90
N ARG A 418 7.14 14.53 13.80
CA ARG A 418 6.93 15.89 14.26
C ARG A 418 5.67 16.50 13.67
N LEU A 419 5.51 16.44 12.35
CA LEU A 419 4.36 17.03 11.64
C LEU A 419 3.03 16.34 12.01
N ILE A 420 3.01 15.02 12.20
CA ILE A 420 1.78 14.32 12.59
C ILE A 420 1.42 14.64 14.05
N LEU A 421 2.40 14.68 14.96
CA LEU A 421 2.18 15.06 16.35
C LEU A 421 1.72 16.52 16.49
N GLU A 422 2.24 17.44 15.68
CA GLU A 422 1.76 18.83 15.63
C GLU A 422 0.27 18.90 15.22
N ARG A 423 -0.16 18.08 14.24
CA ARG A 423 -1.58 17.99 13.85
C ARG A 423 -2.44 17.41 14.96
N LEU A 424 -1.94 16.40 15.67
CA LEU A 424 -2.65 15.78 16.78
C LEU A 424 -2.80 16.75 17.96
N CYS A 425 -1.73 17.47 18.34
CA CYS A 425 -1.74 18.48 19.39
C CYS A 425 -2.67 19.66 19.08
N ARG A 426 -2.77 20.08 17.81
CA ARG A 426 -3.71 21.12 17.37
C ARG A 426 -5.16 20.67 17.43
N HIS A 427 -5.40 19.37 17.29
CA HIS A 427 -6.75 18.82 17.32
C HIS A 427 -7.31 18.66 18.75
N TYR A 428 -6.47 18.27 19.72
CA TYR A 428 -6.92 18.07 21.10
C TYR A 428 -7.16 19.40 21.82
N ALA A 429 -8.29 19.47 22.57
CA ALA A 429 -8.53 20.57 23.50
C ALA A 429 -7.50 20.55 24.65
N PRO A 430 -7.21 21.70 25.29
CA PRO A 430 -6.21 21.81 26.35
C PRO A 430 -6.40 20.88 27.54
N ASP A 431 -7.63 20.52 27.84
CA ASP A 431 -8.07 19.64 28.93
C ASP A 431 -8.12 18.15 28.56
N HIS A 432 -7.85 17.81 27.30
CA HIS A 432 -7.87 16.42 26.84
C HIS A 432 -6.74 15.60 27.49
N SER A 433 -7.08 14.43 28.04
CA SER A 433 -6.15 13.56 28.79
C SER A 433 -4.90 13.15 28.01
N ASP A 434 -4.98 13.07 26.68
CA ASP A 434 -3.87 12.67 25.78
C ASP A 434 -3.00 13.85 25.34
N GLN A 435 -3.46 15.10 25.50
CA GLN A 435 -2.77 16.28 24.96
C GLN A 435 -1.40 16.48 25.58
N ARG A 436 -1.27 16.25 26.90
CA ARG A 436 0.01 16.41 27.61
C ARG A 436 1.07 15.46 27.04
N HIS A 437 0.74 14.17 26.92
CA HIS A 437 1.68 13.16 26.37
C HIS A 437 2.04 13.46 24.92
N CYS A 438 1.07 13.91 24.11
CA CYS A 438 1.35 14.30 22.72
C CYS A 438 2.28 15.51 22.63
N LYS A 439 2.13 16.52 23.48
CA LYS A 439 3.03 17.69 23.56
C LYS A 439 4.43 17.30 24.02
N GLU A 440 4.53 16.45 25.02
CA GLU A 440 5.82 15.93 25.49
C GLU A 440 6.52 15.11 24.39
N ALA A 441 5.78 14.20 23.71
CA ALA A 441 6.31 13.45 22.56
C ALA A 441 6.75 14.36 21.42
N LEU A 442 5.98 15.41 21.12
CA LEU A 442 6.35 16.40 20.10
C LEU A 442 7.64 17.13 20.47
N LYS A 443 7.80 17.52 21.74
CA LYS A 443 9.03 18.15 22.23
C LYS A 443 10.24 17.24 22.02
N GLU A 444 10.15 15.97 22.44
CA GLU A 444 11.23 14.99 22.30
C GLU A 444 11.67 14.81 20.84
N VAL A 445 10.71 14.59 19.93
CA VAL A 445 11.05 14.40 18.51
C VAL A 445 11.54 15.70 17.85
N ALA A 446 11.04 16.86 18.28
CA ALA A 446 11.47 18.16 17.74
C ALA A 446 12.93 18.47 18.13
N GLU A 447 13.37 18.11 19.34
CA GLU A 447 14.76 18.25 19.78
C GLU A 447 15.70 17.40 18.90
N ILE A 448 15.35 16.11 18.66
CA ILE A 448 16.13 15.22 17.80
C ILE A 448 16.15 15.75 16.36
N ALA A 449 14.98 16.16 15.86
CA ALA A 449 14.85 16.71 14.51
C ALA A 449 15.71 17.96 14.31
N ALA A 450 15.74 18.86 15.28
CA ALA A 450 16.57 20.08 15.21
C ALA A 450 18.08 19.76 15.16
N GLN A 451 18.54 18.74 15.91
CA GLN A 451 19.93 18.30 15.88
C GLN A 451 20.34 17.71 14.52
N LEU A 452 19.42 17.02 13.83
CA LEU A 452 19.70 16.32 12.58
C LEU A 452 19.35 17.12 11.32
N GLN A 453 18.69 18.27 11.45
CA GLN A 453 18.16 19.03 10.31
C GLN A 453 19.26 19.48 9.33
N SER A 454 20.39 19.98 9.84
CA SER A 454 21.51 20.39 9.00
C SER A 454 22.16 19.21 8.26
N SER A 455 22.26 18.06 8.91
CA SER A 455 22.74 16.82 8.30
C SER A 455 21.76 16.32 7.23
N LEU A 456 20.46 16.36 7.49
CA LEU A 456 19.45 15.97 6.51
C LEU A 456 19.52 16.79 5.23
N ILE A 457 19.60 18.13 5.35
CA ILE A 457 19.70 19.03 4.18
C ILE A 457 20.95 18.70 3.35
N ARG A 458 22.11 18.49 4.01
CA ARG A 458 23.34 18.10 3.29
C ARG A 458 23.22 16.75 2.61
N LEU A 459 22.61 15.77 3.29
CA LEU A 459 22.43 14.40 2.77
C LEU A 459 21.48 14.37 1.58
N GLU A 460 20.36 15.07 1.65
CA GLU A 460 19.40 15.18 0.54
C GLU A 460 20.04 15.86 -0.67
N ASN A 461 20.81 16.92 -0.44
CA ASN A 461 21.58 17.56 -1.50
C ASN A 461 22.63 16.61 -2.11
N PHE A 462 23.43 15.95 -1.29
CA PHE A 462 24.43 14.97 -1.74
C PHE A 462 23.81 13.83 -2.54
N GLN A 463 22.69 13.27 -2.05
CA GLN A 463 21.93 12.26 -2.75
C GLN A 463 21.49 12.75 -4.13
N LYS A 464 20.93 13.96 -4.21
CA LYS A 464 20.45 14.52 -5.48
C LYS A 464 21.59 14.75 -6.46
N LEU A 465 22.72 15.31 -6.01
CA LEU A 465 23.90 15.49 -6.85
C LEU A 465 24.45 14.16 -7.37
N THR A 466 24.45 13.13 -6.52
CA THR A 466 24.90 11.78 -6.89
C THR A 466 23.98 11.14 -7.94
N GLU A 467 22.65 11.29 -7.80
CA GLU A 467 21.69 10.83 -8.80
C GLU A 467 21.93 11.53 -10.15
N LEU A 468 22.07 12.85 -10.14
CA LEU A 468 22.32 13.63 -11.34
C LEU A 468 23.65 13.27 -11.99
N GLN A 469 24.71 13.02 -11.21
CA GLN A 469 26.02 12.60 -11.73
C GLN A 469 25.91 11.28 -12.53
N ARG A 470 24.99 10.38 -12.17
CA ARG A 470 24.76 9.12 -12.89
C ARG A 470 23.94 9.32 -14.18
N ASP A 471 23.05 10.30 -14.18
CA ASP A 471 22.12 10.54 -15.30
C ASP A 471 22.66 11.56 -16.32
N LEU A 472 23.74 12.29 -15.99
CA LEU A 472 24.39 13.27 -16.85
C LEU A 472 25.69 12.74 -17.46
N ILE A 473 25.87 12.96 -18.78
CA ILE A 473 27.10 12.64 -19.50
C ILE A 473 27.79 13.95 -19.89
N GLY A 474 29.13 14.01 -19.73
CA GLY A 474 29.93 15.17 -20.13
C GLY A 474 30.13 16.18 -19.00
N ILE A 475 29.92 15.77 -17.76
CA ILE A 475 30.31 16.54 -16.56
C ILE A 475 30.99 15.62 -15.56
N GLU A 476 32.09 16.07 -15.01
CA GLU A 476 32.83 15.44 -13.92
C GLU A 476 32.67 16.25 -12.65
N ASN A 477 32.73 15.58 -11.49
CA ASN A 477 32.68 16.23 -10.16
C ASN A 477 31.45 17.11 -9.88
N LEU A 478 30.25 16.62 -10.23
CA LEU A 478 29.02 17.32 -9.88
C LEU A 478 28.84 17.43 -8.36
N THR A 479 29.39 16.47 -7.61
CA THR A 479 29.39 16.41 -6.14
C THR A 479 30.49 17.26 -5.50
N ALA A 480 30.91 18.37 -6.13
CA ALA A 480 31.91 19.28 -5.57
C ALA A 480 31.49 19.83 -4.20
N PRO A 481 32.45 20.02 -3.26
CA PRO A 481 32.13 20.57 -1.95
C PRO A 481 31.48 21.95 -2.05
N GLY A 482 30.41 22.17 -1.27
CA GLY A 482 29.69 23.44 -1.23
C GLY A 482 28.71 23.69 -2.37
N ARG A 483 28.61 22.79 -3.35
CA ARG A 483 27.59 22.90 -4.40
C ARG A 483 26.24 22.44 -3.87
N GLU A 484 25.23 23.25 -4.08
CA GLU A 484 23.85 22.96 -3.74
C GLU A 484 22.99 22.86 -5.00
N PHE A 485 22.12 21.85 -5.06
CA PHE A 485 21.11 21.73 -6.08
C PHE A 485 19.93 22.66 -5.77
N ILE A 486 19.45 23.42 -6.77
CA ILE A 486 18.34 24.36 -6.60
C ILE A 486 17.12 23.94 -7.38
N ARG A 487 17.22 23.71 -8.71
CA ARG A 487 16.09 23.35 -9.57
C ARG A 487 16.53 22.51 -10.76
N GLU A 488 15.67 21.56 -11.17
CA GLU A 488 15.74 20.88 -12.46
C GLU A 488 14.44 21.06 -13.22
N GLY A 489 14.49 21.12 -14.53
CA GLY A 489 13.28 21.17 -15.33
C GLY A 489 13.53 21.39 -16.81
N CYS A 490 12.44 21.27 -17.55
CA CYS A 490 12.44 21.41 -19.00
C CYS A 490 12.16 22.87 -19.42
N LEU A 491 13.06 23.44 -20.22
CA LEU A 491 12.87 24.70 -20.94
C LEU A 491 13.13 24.49 -22.42
N PHE A 492 12.62 25.39 -23.24
CA PHE A 492 12.83 25.43 -24.68
C PHE A 492 13.84 26.51 -25.01
N LYS A 493 15.07 26.12 -25.42
CA LYS A 493 16.12 27.04 -25.84
C LYS A 493 15.84 27.54 -27.27
N LEU A 494 15.87 28.85 -27.48
CA LEU A 494 15.76 29.43 -28.81
C LEU A 494 17.08 29.28 -29.56
N THR A 495 17.02 28.74 -30.78
CA THR A 495 18.16 28.52 -31.67
C THR A 495 17.81 29.01 -33.07
N LYS A 496 18.79 29.09 -33.96
CA LYS A 496 18.54 29.42 -35.40
C LYS A 496 17.55 28.46 -36.08
N LYS A 497 17.41 27.25 -35.60
CA LYS A 497 16.45 26.24 -36.08
C LYS A 497 15.09 26.28 -35.37
N GLY A 498 14.88 27.22 -34.45
CA GLY A 498 13.67 27.37 -33.63
C GLY A 498 13.86 26.93 -32.19
N LEU A 499 12.74 26.72 -31.48
CA LEU A 499 12.72 26.30 -30.10
C LEU A 499 13.10 24.82 -29.96
N GLN A 500 14.15 24.53 -29.18
CA GLN A 500 14.61 23.20 -28.89
C GLN A 500 14.42 22.85 -27.42
N GLN A 501 13.82 21.72 -27.15
CA GLN A 501 13.63 21.19 -25.79
C GLN A 501 14.99 20.86 -25.17
N ARG A 502 15.23 21.37 -23.98
CA ARG A 502 16.45 21.12 -23.19
C ARG A 502 16.10 20.88 -21.73
N MET A 503 16.88 20.05 -21.04
CA MET A 503 16.78 19.90 -19.61
C MET A 503 17.80 20.83 -18.95
N PHE A 504 17.34 21.66 -18.03
CA PHE A 504 18.15 22.63 -17.28
C PHE A 504 18.30 22.20 -15.83
N PHE A 505 19.48 22.46 -15.27
CA PHE A 505 19.85 22.17 -13.87
C PHE A 505 20.50 23.39 -13.29
N LEU A 506 19.88 23.95 -12.26
CA LEU A 506 20.38 25.10 -11.52
C LEU A 506 21.03 24.65 -10.23
N PHE A 507 22.26 25.06 -10.02
CA PHE A 507 23.04 24.85 -8.80
C PHE A 507 23.43 26.20 -8.19
N SER A 508 24.02 26.18 -7.00
CA SER A 508 24.48 27.40 -6.30
C SER A 508 25.61 28.17 -6.99
N ASP A 509 26.33 27.51 -7.93
CA ASP A 509 27.50 28.08 -8.64
C ASP A 509 27.35 28.13 -10.15
N MET A 510 26.42 27.37 -10.74
CA MET A 510 26.29 27.24 -12.20
C MET A 510 24.90 26.84 -12.66
N LEU A 511 24.62 27.13 -13.94
CA LEU A 511 23.48 26.62 -14.68
C LEU A 511 23.95 25.67 -15.78
N LEU A 512 23.42 24.43 -15.81
CA LEU A 512 23.68 23.46 -16.88
C LEU A 512 22.46 23.37 -17.80
N TYR A 513 22.70 23.11 -19.09
CA TYR A 513 21.63 22.67 -20.00
C TYR A 513 22.10 21.49 -20.85
N THR A 514 21.14 20.59 -21.15
CA THR A 514 21.42 19.26 -21.70
C THR A 514 20.44 18.90 -22.81
N SER A 515 20.78 17.92 -23.63
CA SER A 515 19.81 17.21 -24.49
C SER A 515 19.64 15.78 -24.03
N LYS A 516 18.50 15.18 -24.35
CA LYS A 516 18.26 13.76 -24.08
C LYS A 516 19.09 12.93 -25.05
N GLY A 517 19.95 12.04 -24.53
CA GLY A 517 20.77 11.14 -25.36
C GLY A 517 19.92 10.11 -26.11
N VAL A 518 20.37 9.71 -27.30
CA VAL A 518 19.72 8.70 -28.16
C VAL A 518 20.02 7.27 -27.68
N THR A 519 20.90 7.10 -26.69
CA THR A 519 21.34 5.81 -26.18
C THR A 519 20.28 5.10 -25.35
N ALA A 520 20.32 3.77 -25.31
CA ALA A 520 19.43 2.91 -24.51
C ALA A 520 19.47 3.22 -22.99
N SER A 521 20.47 3.98 -22.51
CA SER A 521 20.64 4.37 -21.11
C SER A 521 19.75 5.53 -20.65
N ASN A 522 19.03 6.21 -21.55
CA ASN A 522 18.21 7.40 -21.25
C ASN A 522 18.93 8.54 -20.51
N GLN A 523 20.25 8.63 -20.63
CA GLN A 523 21.06 9.68 -20.01
C GLN A 523 20.96 11.01 -20.76
N PHE A 524 21.27 12.11 -20.09
CA PHE A 524 21.26 13.45 -20.67
C PHE A 524 22.70 13.92 -20.93
N LYS A 525 22.96 14.38 -22.18
CA LYS A 525 24.26 14.90 -22.58
C LYS A 525 24.33 16.40 -22.32
N VAL A 526 25.35 16.84 -21.58
CA VAL A 526 25.61 18.25 -21.28
C VAL A 526 26.06 18.98 -22.55
N HIS A 527 25.42 20.09 -22.86
CA HIS A 527 25.76 20.99 -23.98
C HIS A 527 26.40 22.30 -23.53
N GLY A 528 26.07 22.77 -22.36
CA GLY A 528 26.64 24.00 -21.84
C GLY A 528 26.59 24.08 -20.34
N GLN A 529 27.59 24.73 -19.80
CA GLN A 529 27.76 25.06 -18.39
C GLN A 529 27.98 26.56 -18.30
N LEU A 530 27.11 27.28 -17.61
CA LEU A 530 27.13 28.71 -17.44
C LEU A 530 27.38 29.05 -15.95
N PRO A 531 28.47 29.71 -15.62
CA PRO A 531 28.70 30.17 -14.24
C PRO A 531 27.67 31.23 -13.85
N LEU A 532 27.23 31.24 -12.59
CA LEU A 532 26.29 32.24 -12.10
C LEU A 532 26.93 33.62 -11.86
N HIS A 533 28.23 33.64 -11.75
CA HIS A 533 28.94 34.91 -11.57
C HIS A 533 28.70 35.88 -12.74
N GLY A 534 28.19 37.09 -12.44
CA GLY A 534 27.85 38.07 -13.44
C GLY A 534 26.61 37.71 -14.30
N MET A 535 25.87 36.67 -13.94
CA MET A 535 24.65 36.28 -14.67
C MET A 535 23.50 37.26 -14.36
N ILE A 536 22.64 37.51 -15.37
CA ILE A 536 21.39 38.26 -15.25
C ILE A 536 20.30 37.48 -15.96
N ALA A 537 19.10 37.43 -15.40
CA ALA A 537 17.95 36.83 -16.01
C ALA A 537 16.79 37.83 -16.07
N GLU A 538 16.25 38.08 -17.27
CA GLU A 538 15.21 39.09 -17.53
C GLU A 538 14.11 38.54 -18.44
N GLU A 539 12.85 38.95 -18.18
CA GLU A 539 11.75 38.65 -19.09
C GLU A 539 11.95 39.35 -20.43
N SER A 540 11.72 38.61 -21.52
CA SER A 540 11.96 39.11 -22.89
C SER A 540 10.86 38.74 -23.90
N GLU A 541 9.63 38.51 -23.43
CA GLU A 541 8.48 38.14 -24.29
C GLU A 541 8.22 39.11 -25.43
N SER A 542 8.37 40.43 -25.20
CA SER A 542 8.17 41.46 -26.19
C SER A 542 9.24 41.49 -27.27
N GLU A 543 10.43 41.00 -27.00
CA GLU A 543 11.56 41.04 -27.94
C GLU A 543 11.54 39.91 -28.95
N TRP A 544 11.14 38.70 -28.50
CA TRP A 544 11.29 37.48 -29.31
C TRP A 544 9.99 36.94 -29.86
N SER A 545 8.81 37.54 -29.54
CA SER A 545 7.49 37.05 -29.93
C SER A 545 7.21 35.60 -29.55
N VAL A 546 7.86 35.12 -28.50
CA VAL A 546 7.70 33.75 -27.93
C VAL A 546 7.07 33.88 -26.55
N PRO A 547 5.91 33.22 -26.28
CA PRO A 547 5.27 33.32 -25.00
C PRO A 547 6.13 32.71 -23.89
N HIS A 548 6.08 33.29 -22.69
CA HIS A 548 6.78 32.81 -21.50
C HIS A 548 8.32 32.70 -21.66
N CYS A 549 8.87 33.68 -22.39
CA CYS A 549 10.29 33.73 -22.75
C CYS A 549 11.05 34.69 -21.85
N PHE A 550 12.28 34.33 -21.54
CA PHE A 550 13.23 35.15 -20.79
C PHE A 550 14.66 34.93 -21.29
N THR A 551 15.45 35.94 -21.14
CA THR A 551 16.87 35.93 -21.57
C THR A 551 17.78 35.76 -20.38
N ILE A 552 18.79 34.89 -20.50
CA ILE A 552 19.82 34.64 -19.52
C ILE A 552 21.14 35.14 -20.11
N TYR A 553 21.63 36.22 -19.54
CA TYR A 553 22.95 36.81 -19.87
C TYR A 553 23.98 36.17 -18.93
N SER A 554 25.05 35.61 -19.49
CA SER A 554 26.16 35.04 -18.72
C SER A 554 27.46 35.54 -19.34
N ALA A 555 28.54 35.58 -18.56
CA ALA A 555 29.87 35.99 -19.00
C ALA A 555 30.39 35.20 -20.23
N GLN A 556 29.90 33.97 -20.43
CA GLN A 556 30.31 33.12 -21.57
C GLN A 556 29.42 33.29 -22.79
N ARG A 557 28.10 33.43 -22.60
CA ARG A 557 27.12 33.55 -23.70
C ARG A 557 25.75 34.00 -23.19
N THR A 558 24.97 34.56 -24.08
CA THR A 558 23.56 34.85 -23.85
C THR A 558 22.69 33.76 -24.45
N ILE A 559 21.70 33.29 -23.69
CA ILE A 559 20.73 32.31 -24.17
C ILE A 559 19.32 32.81 -23.93
N VAL A 560 18.42 32.53 -24.89
CA VAL A 560 17.00 32.83 -24.81
C VAL A 560 16.26 31.53 -24.58
N VAL A 561 15.40 31.48 -23.56
CA VAL A 561 14.66 30.27 -23.20
C VAL A 561 13.19 30.59 -22.94
N ALA A 562 12.32 29.63 -23.24
CA ALA A 562 10.90 29.73 -23.00
C ALA A 562 10.42 28.59 -22.09
N ALA A 563 9.54 28.89 -21.15
CA ALA A 563 8.89 27.92 -20.28
C ALA A 563 7.56 27.44 -20.89
N SER A 564 7.01 26.36 -20.35
CA SER A 564 5.72 25.81 -20.79
C SER A 564 4.50 26.67 -20.37
N SER A 565 4.68 27.53 -19.37
CA SER A 565 3.66 28.45 -18.87
C SER A 565 4.30 29.64 -18.15
N LYS A 566 3.52 30.69 -17.91
CA LYS A 566 3.97 31.87 -17.13
C LYS A 566 4.37 31.48 -15.69
N VAL A 567 3.65 30.54 -15.09
CA VAL A 567 3.98 30.04 -13.75
C VAL A 567 5.35 29.37 -13.71
N GLU A 568 5.66 28.51 -14.67
CA GLU A 568 6.96 27.87 -14.78
C GLU A 568 8.06 28.89 -15.05
N MET A 569 7.82 29.89 -15.89
CA MET A 569 8.76 30.97 -16.15
C MET A 569 9.10 31.72 -14.87
N ASN A 570 8.08 32.15 -14.11
CA ASN A 570 8.29 32.91 -12.87
C ASN A 570 9.12 32.11 -11.85
N LYS A 571 8.85 30.81 -11.70
CA LYS A 571 9.65 29.94 -10.82
C LYS A 571 11.12 29.89 -11.21
N TRP A 572 11.42 29.80 -12.50
CA TRP A 572 12.78 29.79 -12.99
C TRP A 572 13.48 31.13 -12.73
N ILE A 573 12.82 32.24 -12.99
CA ILE A 573 13.36 33.59 -12.77
C ILE A 573 13.61 33.83 -11.28
N GLU A 574 12.68 33.45 -10.42
CA GLU A 574 12.82 33.57 -8.96
C GLU A 574 14.02 32.79 -8.45
N ASP A 575 14.14 31.50 -8.80
CA ASP A 575 15.23 30.65 -8.33
C ASP A 575 16.58 31.04 -8.96
N LEU A 576 16.61 31.47 -10.23
CA LEU A 576 17.81 32.01 -10.86
C LEU A 576 18.32 33.27 -10.13
N ASN A 577 17.44 34.24 -9.88
CA ASN A 577 17.80 35.46 -9.18
C ASN A 577 18.26 35.15 -7.76
N MET A 578 17.60 34.25 -7.03
CA MET A 578 18.05 33.81 -5.71
C MET A 578 19.45 33.17 -5.78
N ALA A 579 19.71 32.30 -6.72
CA ALA A 579 21.00 31.64 -6.90
C ALA A 579 22.10 32.63 -7.27
N ILE A 580 21.83 33.59 -8.15
CA ILE A 580 22.77 34.67 -8.52
C ILE A 580 23.14 35.55 -7.30
N ASP A 581 22.14 35.91 -6.49
CA ASP A 581 22.38 36.69 -5.27
C ASP A 581 23.16 35.90 -4.21
N MET A 582 22.91 34.61 -4.07
CA MET A 582 23.72 33.75 -3.20
C MET A 582 25.17 33.66 -3.67
N SER A 583 25.38 33.49 -4.98
CA SER A 583 26.70 33.45 -5.60
C SER A 583 27.48 34.77 -5.37
N LYS A 584 26.85 35.95 -5.50
CA LYS A 584 27.44 37.26 -5.19
C LYS A 584 27.85 37.36 -3.74
N LYS A 585 26.98 37.04 -2.79
CA LYS A 585 27.28 37.08 -1.34
C LYS A 585 28.38 36.13 -0.92
N SER A 586 28.51 34.98 -1.59
CA SER A 586 29.59 34.02 -1.34
C SER A 586 30.96 34.60 -1.78
N GLN A 587 30.97 35.34 -2.90
CA GLN A 587 32.17 35.99 -3.41
C GLN A 587 32.58 37.22 -2.57
N GLU A 588 31.65 38.09 -2.16
CA GLU A 588 31.92 39.21 -1.28
C GLU A 588 32.60 38.76 0.03
N LYS A 589 32.29 37.57 0.51
CA LYS A 589 33.00 36.95 1.65
C LYS A 589 34.39 36.45 1.30
N SER A 590 34.64 36.06 0.04
CA SER A 590 35.98 35.65 -0.44
C SER A 590 36.84 36.84 -0.82
N ASP A 591 36.26 37.90 -1.38
CA ASP A 591 36.95 39.09 -1.89
C ASP A 591 37.35 40.07 -0.77
N LEU A 592 36.89 39.89 0.46
CA LEU A 592 37.47 40.57 1.65
C LEU A 592 38.95 40.22 1.85
N PHE A 593 39.52 39.37 1.01
CA PHE A 593 40.96 38.98 1.03
C PHE A 593 41.71 39.28 -0.28
N LEU A 594 41.13 39.92 -1.33
CA LEU A 594 41.83 40.25 -2.58
C LEU A 594 41.27 41.52 -3.24
N GLU A 595 42.18 42.40 -3.72
CA GLU A 595 41.90 43.71 -4.34
C GLU A 595 41.22 43.63 -5.74
N PRO A 596 40.49 44.68 -6.19
CA PRO A 596 39.63 44.63 -7.36
C PRO A 596 40.34 44.97 -8.67
N SER A 597 40.15 44.17 -9.70
CA SER A 597 40.45 44.56 -11.10
C SER A 597 39.15 44.86 -11.87
N LEU A 598 39.10 46.07 -12.43
CA LEU A 598 38.05 46.60 -13.30
C LEU A 598 37.91 45.78 -14.59
N CYS A 599 36.69 45.39 -14.95
CA CYS A 599 36.37 44.87 -16.27
C CYS A 599 35.27 45.70 -16.96
N ASP A 600 35.61 46.16 -18.13
CA ASP A 600 34.76 46.92 -19.05
C ASP A 600 33.58 46.15 -19.60
N ARG A 601 32.44 46.82 -19.78
CA ARG A 601 31.26 46.31 -20.44
C ARG A 601 31.42 46.45 -21.96
N SER A 602 31.50 45.33 -22.68
CA SER A 602 31.23 45.30 -24.11
C SER A 602 29.85 44.71 -24.38
N SER A 603 29.06 45.41 -25.20
CA SER A 603 27.78 45.01 -25.70
C SER A 603 27.96 43.96 -26.76
N ASP A 604 27.74 42.69 -26.41
CA ASP A 604 27.79 41.60 -27.38
C ASP A 604 26.40 41.27 -27.98
N GLU A 605 26.38 41.24 -29.30
CA GLU A 605 25.23 40.78 -30.09
C GLU A 605 24.84 39.36 -29.71
N VAL A 606 23.53 39.13 -29.54
CA VAL A 606 22.96 37.78 -29.31
C VAL A 606 23.18 36.90 -30.53
N SER A 607 24.23 36.12 -30.55
CA SER A 607 24.49 35.18 -31.64
C SER A 607 23.75 33.87 -31.41
N LEU A 608 22.74 33.58 -32.26
CA LEU A 608 22.04 32.31 -32.31
C LEU A 608 22.98 31.21 -32.89
N GLU A 609 23.34 30.24 -32.07
CA GLU A 609 24.31 29.19 -32.44
C GLU A 609 23.74 28.14 -33.41
N GLN A 610 24.63 27.60 -34.24
CA GLN A 610 24.39 26.45 -35.11
C GLN A 610 24.89 25.20 -34.40
N GLU A 611 23.95 24.43 -33.79
CA GLU A 611 24.27 23.13 -33.18
C GLU A 611 24.38 22.04 -34.24
N SER A 612 25.29 21.04 -34.04
CA SER A 612 25.55 19.91 -34.95
C SER A 612 24.32 19.01 -35.16
N GLU A 613 24.27 18.37 -36.33
CA GLU A 613 23.09 17.67 -36.91
C GLU A 613 22.64 16.37 -36.22
N ASP A 614 23.19 15.97 -35.08
CA ASP A 614 22.93 14.65 -34.50
C ASP A 614 21.62 14.49 -33.75
N ASP A 615 20.73 15.49 -33.75
CA ASP A 615 19.54 15.52 -32.87
C ASP A 615 18.17 15.40 -33.58
N VAL A 616 18.11 14.82 -34.79
CA VAL A 616 16.81 14.62 -35.47
C VAL A 616 16.44 13.15 -35.52
N ASN A 617 15.85 12.65 -34.46
CA ASN A 617 14.78 11.64 -34.49
C ASN A 617 14.31 11.31 -33.07
N SER A 618 13.41 12.11 -32.50
CA SER A 618 12.66 11.68 -31.32
C SER A 618 11.46 10.86 -31.78
N SER A 619 11.67 9.60 -32.09
CA SER A 619 10.59 8.62 -32.14
C SER A 619 9.93 8.55 -30.77
N ARG A 620 8.61 8.58 -30.76
CA ARG A 620 7.77 8.31 -29.60
C ARG A 620 8.15 6.98 -28.96
N CYS A 621 9.13 6.99 -28.05
CA CYS A 621 9.36 5.86 -27.18
C CYS A 621 8.23 5.83 -26.14
N SER A 622 7.40 4.80 -26.17
CA SER A 622 6.41 4.55 -25.14
C SER A 622 7.12 4.31 -23.81
N LEU A 623 6.60 4.90 -22.73
CA LEU A 623 7.05 4.75 -21.36
C LEU A 623 7.12 3.28 -20.87
N ASP A 624 6.61 2.33 -21.67
CA ASP A 624 6.42 0.92 -21.28
C ASP A 624 7.67 0.03 -21.33
N LYS A 625 8.84 0.54 -21.77
CA LYS A 625 10.07 -0.26 -21.92
C LYS A 625 11.23 0.15 -20.99
N GLN A 626 11.03 1.13 -20.09
CA GLN A 626 12.06 1.58 -19.15
C GLN A 626 11.93 0.84 -17.81
N SER A 627 13.05 0.63 -17.11
CA SER A 627 13.03 0.16 -15.73
C SER A 627 12.11 1.05 -14.90
N HIS A 628 11.14 0.48 -14.18
CA HIS A 628 10.03 1.20 -13.57
C HIS A 628 10.45 2.41 -12.70
N HIS A 629 11.55 2.34 -11.95
CA HIS A 629 11.98 3.43 -11.09
C HIS A 629 12.58 4.62 -11.88
N ARG A 630 13.32 4.38 -12.98
CA ARG A 630 13.89 5.47 -13.79
C ARG A 630 12.84 6.30 -14.52
N ALA A 631 11.74 5.67 -14.95
CA ALA A 631 10.62 6.38 -15.59
C ALA A 631 9.87 7.30 -14.62
N ASN A 632 9.99 7.05 -13.31
CA ASN A 632 9.32 7.81 -12.26
C ASN A 632 10.22 8.88 -11.61
N THR A 633 11.49 8.97 -11.99
CA THR A 633 12.36 10.03 -11.48
C THR A 633 11.88 11.40 -11.94
N THR A 634 12.06 12.42 -11.11
CA THR A 634 11.63 13.79 -11.41
C THR A 634 12.22 14.30 -12.70
N LEU A 635 13.48 13.97 -12.98
CA LEU A 635 14.19 14.29 -14.21
C LEU A 635 13.44 13.83 -15.48
N HIS A 636 13.06 12.56 -15.56
CA HIS A 636 12.34 12.02 -16.72
C HIS A 636 10.90 12.54 -16.81
N VAL A 637 10.24 12.73 -15.68
CA VAL A 637 8.88 13.26 -15.63
C VAL A 637 8.88 14.72 -16.08
N CYS A 638 9.82 15.54 -15.62
CA CYS A 638 9.96 16.95 -16.06
C CYS A 638 10.20 17.06 -17.55
N TRP A 639 11.08 16.20 -18.12
CA TRP A 639 11.30 16.15 -19.57
C TRP A 639 10.01 15.90 -20.35
N HIS A 640 9.26 14.85 -19.99
CA HIS A 640 8.06 14.45 -20.75
C HIS A 640 6.84 15.36 -20.52
N ARG A 641 6.83 16.13 -19.44
CA ARG A 641 5.69 17.01 -19.07
C ARG A 641 5.99 18.50 -19.18
N ASN A 642 7.20 18.86 -19.56
CA ASN A 642 7.66 20.25 -19.67
C ASN A 642 7.43 21.06 -18.39
N THR A 643 7.83 20.49 -17.27
CA THR A 643 7.69 21.08 -15.94
C THR A 643 9.03 21.11 -15.20
N SER A 644 9.06 21.66 -14.01
CA SER A 644 10.27 21.79 -13.20
C SER A 644 10.01 21.43 -11.73
N VAL A 645 11.06 21.11 -11.00
CA VAL A 645 11.05 20.79 -9.56
C VAL A 645 12.26 21.44 -8.90
N SER A 646 12.04 22.13 -7.77
CA SER A 646 13.09 22.70 -6.93
C SER A 646 13.45 21.80 -5.76
N MET A 647 14.56 22.08 -5.08
CA MET A 647 14.94 21.39 -3.84
C MET A 647 13.90 21.58 -2.74
N SER A 648 13.27 22.75 -2.65
CA SER A 648 12.18 23.00 -1.71
C SER A 648 10.93 22.15 -2.01
N ASP A 649 10.62 21.89 -3.30
CA ASP A 649 9.56 20.98 -3.68
C ASP A 649 9.88 19.52 -3.26
N HIS A 650 11.16 19.10 -3.36
CA HIS A 650 11.58 17.78 -2.87
C HIS A 650 11.42 17.66 -1.36
N SER A 651 11.88 18.65 -0.59
CA SER A 651 11.70 18.64 0.86
C SER A 651 10.23 18.59 1.27
N LEU A 652 9.38 19.37 0.61
CA LEU A 652 7.93 19.35 0.86
C LEU A 652 7.31 17.98 0.52
N ALA A 653 7.74 17.32 -0.56
CA ALA A 653 7.26 15.98 -0.91
C ALA A 653 7.70 14.92 0.12
N VAL A 654 8.90 15.05 0.70
CA VAL A 654 9.39 14.19 1.79
C VAL A 654 8.55 14.39 3.06
N GLU A 655 8.27 15.63 3.44
CA GLU A 655 7.46 15.96 4.62
C GLU A 655 6.00 15.46 4.49
N ASN A 656 5.47 15.38 3.29
CA ASN A 656 4.09 15.00 3.00
C ASN A 656 3.91 13.51 2.63
N GLN A 657 4.86 12.64 2.96
CA GLN A 657 4.69 11.19 2.73
C GLN A 657 3.40 10.67 3.36
N LEU A 658 2.64 9.89 2.60
CA LEU A 658 1.36 9.37 3.04
C LEU A 658 1.14 7.95 2.52
N SER A 659 0.52 7.12 3.34
CA SER A 659 0.16 5.75 2.97
C SER A 659 -1.22 5.41 3.49
N GLY A 660 -1.97 4.62 2.74
CA GLY A 660 -3.29 4.17 3.15
C GLY A 660 -4.07 3.46 2.07
N TYR A 661 -5.21 2.90 2.48
CA TYR A 661 -6.12 2.29 1.52
C TYR A 661 -7.00 3.35 0.85
N LEU A 662 -7.03 3.31 -0.48
CA LEU A 662 -7.97 4.05 -1.32
C LEU A 662 -8.78 3.09 -2.18
N LEU A 663 -9.99 3.49 -2.51
CA LEU A 663 -10.79 2.82 -3.51
C LEU A 663 -10.61 3.54 -4.84
N ARG A 664 -10.07 2.84 -5.85
CA ARG A 664 -9.91 3.35 -7.22
C ARG A 664 -11.08 2.92 -8.08
N LYS A 665 -11.71 3.84 -8.82
CA LYS A 665 -12.77 3.52 -9.77
C LYS A 665 -12.22 2.78 -10.99
N PHE A 666 -12.87 1.71 -11.41
CA PHE A 666 -12.54 1.06 -12.69
C PHE A 666 -12.93 1.93 -13.87
N LYS A 667 -12.13 1.89 -14.94
CA LYS A 667 -12.35 2.72 -16.12
C LYS A 667 -13.64 2.34 -16.88
N ASN A 668 -13.97 1.07 -16.94
CA ASN A 668 -15.05 0.50 -17.78
C ASN A 668 -16.21 -0.15 -16.98
N SER A 669 -16.31 0.12 -15.68
CA SER A 669 -17.39 -0.42 -14.84
C SER A 669 -17.73 0.52 -13.69
N ASN A 670 -18.88 0.30 -13.06
CA ASN A 670 -19.29 1.00 -11.85
C ASN A 670 -18.58 0.51 -10.57
N GLY A 671 -17.65 -0.46 -10.70
CA GLY A 671 -16.92 -1.05 -9.58
C GLY A 671 -15.78 -0.18 -9.06
N TRP A 672 -15.41 -0.43 -7.80
CA TRP A 672 -14.29 0.19 -7.11
C TRP A 672 -13.32 -0.89 -6.63
N GLN A 673 -12.04 -0.69 -6.85
CA GLN A 673 -10.97 -1.56 -6.40
C GLN A 673 -10.27 -0.95 -5.18
N LYS A 674 -10.13 -1.72 -4.11
CA LYS A 674 -9.34 -1.32 -2.93
C LYS A 674 -7.87 -1.60 -3.21
N LEU A 675 -7.05 -0.56 -3.06
CA LEU A 675 -5.60 -0.62 -3.23
C LEU A 675 -4.92 0.02 -2.02
N TRP A 676 -3.77 -0.51 -1.65
CA TRP A 676 -2.84 0.18 -0.79
C TRP A 676 -2.06 1.18 -1.64
N VAL A 677 -2.08 2.44 -1.24
CA VAL A 677 -1.47 3.54 -1.99
C VAL A 677 -0.41 4.19 -1.13
N VAL A 678 0.77 4.38 -1.69
CA VAL A 678 1.91 5.05 -1.06
C VAL A 678 2.26 6.27 -1.88
N PHE A 679 2.28 7.44 -1.26
CA PHE A 679 2.82 8.66 -1.83
C PHE A 679 4.23 8.89 -1.30
N THR A 680 5.18 8.99 -2.21
CA THR A 680 6.57 9.40 -1.95
C THR A 680 7.21 9.87 -3.26
N ASN A 681 8.17 10.77 -3.22
CA ASN A 681 8.94 11.26 -4.36
C ASN A 681 8.08 11.65 -5.58
N PHE A 682 7.05 12.47 -5.36
CA PHE A 682 6.09 12.93 -6.40
C PHE A 682 5.34 11.82 -7.13
N CYS A 683 5.28 10.62 -6.58
CA CYS A 683 4.69 9.46 -7.22
C CYS A 683 3.71 8.73 -6.29
N LEU A 684 2.58 8.26 -6.83
CA LEU A 684 1.73 7.29 -6.19
C LEU A 684 2.14 5.89 -6.61
N PHE A 685 2.45 5.04 -5.65
CA PHE A 685 2.71 3.62 -5.85
C PHE A 685 1.52 2.81 -5.37
N PHE A 686 1.06 1.87 -6.20
CA PHE A 686 -0.14 1.08 -5.95
C PHE A 686 0.23 -0.37 -5.66
N TYR A 687 -0.27 -0.89 -4.55
CA TYR A 687 -0.11 -2.28 -4.13
C TYR A 687 -1.48 -2.92 -3.96
N LYS A 688 -1.57 -4.22 -4.03
CA LYS A 688 -2.82 -4.95 -3.73
C LYS A 688 -3.13 -4.85 -2.23
N THR A 689 -2.10 -5.03 -1.40
CA THR A 689 -2.17 -4.93 0.07
C THR A 689 -0.91 -4.24 0.61
N HIS A 690 -0.93 -3.80 1.86
CA HIS A 690 0.24 -3.25 2.55
C HIS A 690 1.35 -4.28 2.82
N GLN A 691 1.10 -5.56 2.55
CA GLN A 691 2.05 -6.66 2.76
C GLN A 691 2.88 -6.97 1.53
N ASP A 692 2.47 -6.46 0.37
CA ASP A 692 3.19 -6.74 -0.89
C ASP A 692 4.57 -6.07 -0.85
N ASP A 693 5.59 -6.78 -1.33
CA ASP A 693 6.98 -6.32 -1.30
C ASP A 693 7.32 -5.32 -2.43
N PHE A 694 6.49 -5.24 -3.46
CA PHE A 694 6.70 -4.32 -4.58
C PHE A 694 5.38 -3.80 -5.16
N PRO A 695 5.39 -2.60 -5.75
CA PRO A 695 4.19 -2.02 -6.32
C PRO A 695 3.74 -2.73 -7.61
N LEU A 696 2.42 -2.79 -7.82
CA LEU A 696 1.80 -3.25 -9.06
C LEU A 696 1.91 -2.22 -10.18
N ALA A 697 1.87 -0.94 -9.83
CA ALA A 697 1.92 0.19 -10.73
C ALA A 697 2.37 1.46 -10.00
N SER A 698 2.78 2.46 -10.75
CA SER A 698 3.13 3.79 -10.28
C SER A 698 2.47 4.87 -11.12
N LEU A 699 2.24 6.04 -10.51
CA LEU A 699 1.66 7.21 -11.15
C LEU A 699 2.43 8.46 -10.71
N PRO A 700 3.37 8.97 -11.53
CA PRO A 700 4.01 10.26 -11.26
C PRO A 700 2.96 11.38 -11.29
N LEU A 701 3.01 12.29 -10.31
CA LEU A 701 1.97 13.31 -10.10
C LEU A 701 2.29 14.67 -10.74
N LEU A 702 3.56 14.99 -10.99
CA LEU A 702 3.94 16.28 -11.60
C LEU A 702 3.10 16.59 -12.85
N GLY A 703 2.44 17.74 -12.88
CA GLY A 703 1.57 18.17 -13.95
C GLY A 703 0.13 17.64 -13.89
N TYR A 704 -0.24 16.78 -12.92
CA TYR A 704 -1.63 16.44 -12.66
C TYR A 704 -2.35 17.58 -11.94
N THR A 705 -3.64 17.70 -12.16
CA THR A 705 -4.55 18.49 -11.33
C THR A 705 -5.35 17.57 -10.44
N VAL A 706 -5.60 18.01 -9.20
CA VAL A 706 -6.47 17.32 -8.25
C VAL A 706 -7.70 18.19 -7.97
N SER A 707 -8.88 17.60 -7.98
CA SER A 707 -10.15 18.29 -7.73
C SER A 707 -11.20 17.31 -7.19
N THR A 708 -12.33 17.81 -6.76
CA THR A 708 -13.54 17.00 -6.56
C THR A 708 -14.18 16.66 -7.91
N PRO A 709 -14.90 15.53 -8.03
CA PRO A 709 -15.68 15.23 -9.22
C PRO A 709 -16.75 16.29 -9.47
N GLY A 710 -16.93 16.69 -10.74
CA GLY A 710 -18.04 17.53 -11.17
C GLY A 710 -19.31 16.71 -11.48
N GLU A 711 -20.43 17.37 -11.73
CA GLU A 711 -21.70 16.72 -12.10
C GLU A 711 -21.58 15.83 -13.34
N ALA A 712 -20.81 16.28 -14.33
CA ALA A 712 -20.55 15.53 -15.57
C ALA A 712 -19.80 14.20 -15.35
N ASP A 713 -19.12 14.01 -14.22
CA ASP A 713 -18.40 12.78 -13.90
C ASP A 713 -19.34 11.65 -13.41
N GLY A 714 -20.61 11.96 -13.06
CA GLY A 714 -21.63 10.99 -12.63
C GLY A 714 -21.29 10.22 -11.36
N ILE A 715 -20.53 10.83 -10.43
CA ILE A 715 -20.09 10.19 -9.20
C ILE A 715 -20.75 10.88 -8.00
N HIS A 716 -21.71 10.20 -7.37
CA HIS A 716 -22.47 10.72 -6.22
C HIS A 716 -22.02 10.09 -4.89
N LYS A 717 -20.69 9.87 -4.71
CA LYS A 717 -20.13 9.30 -3.48
C LYS A 717 -19.30 10.35 -2.74
N GLU A 718 -19.42 10.37 -1.42
CA GLU A 718 -18.62 11.21 -0.55
C GLU A 718 -17.14 10.82 -0.57
N TYR A 719 -16.26 11.77 -0.28
CA TYR A 719 -14.80 11.60 -0.12
C TYR A 719 -14.10 11.10 -1.38
N VAL A 720 -14.60 11.53 -2.56
CA VAL A 720 -13.98 11.19 -3.86
C VAL A 720 -13.17 12.37 -4.38
N PHE A 721 -11.96 12.10 -4.84
CA PHE A 721 -11.14 13.06 -5.57
C PHE A 721 -10.80 12.54 -6.97
N LYS A 722 -10.56 13.49 -7.86
CA LYS A 722 -10.26 13.29 -9.27
C LYS A 722 -8.84 13.75 -9.56
N LEU A 723 -8.04 12.90 -10.18
CA LEU A 723 -6.76 13.25 -10.77
C LEU A 723 -6.92 13.36 -12.28
N HIS A 724 -6.48 14.48 -12.84
CA HIS A 724 -6.61 14.75 -14.27
C HIS A 724 -5.30 15.26 -14.86
N PHE A 725 -4.87 14.66 -15.97
CA PHE A 725 -3.76 15.13 -16.80
C PHE A 725 -4.04 14.78 -18.27
N LYS A 726 -4.25 15.78 -19.12
CA LYS A 726 -4.63 15.60 -20.54
C LYS A 726 -5.87 14.69 -20.66
N SER A 727 -5.77 13.55 -21.33
CA SER A 727 -6.85 12.56 -21.46
C SER A 727 -6.95 11.55 -20.31
N HIS A 728 -6.01 11.58 -19.34
CA HIS A 728 -5.96 10.63 -18.25
C HIS A 728 -6.74 11.15 -17.04
N VAL A 729 -7.78 10.43 -16.65
CA VAL A 729 -8.62 10.74 -15.50
C VAL A 729 -8.69 9.53 -14.58
N TYR A 730 -8.45 9.74 -13.29
CA TYR A 730 -8.55 8.73 -12.25
C TYR A 730 -9.40 9.25 -11.10
N PHE A 731 -10.24 8.39 -10.53
CA PHE A 731 -11.05 8.70 -9.37
C PHE A 731 -10.65 7.80 -8.22
N PHE A 732 -10.44 8.41 -7.05
CA PHE A 732 -10.12 7.72 -5.82
C PHE A 732 -11.09 8.14 -4.73
N ARG A 733 -11.46 7.20 -3.86
CA ARG A 733 -12.31 7.44 -2.71
C ARG A 733 -11.57 7.11 -1.43
N ALA A 734 -11.55 8.06 -0.50
CA ALA A 734 -11.02 7.87 0.84
C ALA A 734 -12.10 7.31 1.79
N GLU A 735 -11.70 6.92 2.99
CA GLU A 735 -12.59 6.29 3.98
C GLU A 735 -13.30 7.30 4.90
N SER A 736 -12.76 8.51 5.04
CA SER A 736 -13.28 9.57 5.89
C SER A 736 -12.96 10.94 5.33
N GLU A 737 -13.61 11.98 5.86
CA GLU A 737 -13.35 13.36 5.54
C GLU A 737 -11.88 13.74 5.78
N TYR A 738 -11.35 13.44 6.97
CA TYR A 738 -9.94 13.71 7.28
C TYR A 738 -8.97 13.05 6.29
N THR A 739 -9.16 11.78 5.97
CA THR A 739 -8.27 11.08 5.02
C THR A 739 -8.43 11.63 3.60
N PHE A 740 -9.63 12.06 3.22
CA PHE A 740 -9.88 12.74 1.93
C PHE A 740 -9.14 14.07 1.87
N GLU A 741 -9.31 14.94 2.86
CA GLU A 741 -8.62 16.24 2.93
C GLU A 741 -7.09 16.05 2.91
N ARG A 742 -6.59 15.07 3.66
CA ARG A 742 -5.16 14.78 3.73
C ARG A 742 -4.59 14.30 2.40
N TRP A 743 -5.28 13.40 1.69
CA TRP A 743 -4.86 12.98 0.35
C TRP A 743 -4.92 14.14 -0.66
N MET A 744 -5.95 14.98 -0.58
CA MET A 744 -6.06 16.18 -1.43
C MET A 744 -4.89 17.14 -1.19
N GLU A 745 -4.57 17.43 0.07
CA GLU A 745 -3.44 18.30 0.46
C GLU A 745 -2.11 17.78 -0.08
N VAL A 746 -1.80 16.51 0.19
CA VAL A 746 -0.56 15.85 -0.22
C VAL A 746 -0.41 15.82 -1.75
N ILE A 747 -1.45 15.43 -2.45
CA ILE A 747 -1.40 15.35 -3.92
C ILE A 747 -1.34 16.75 -4.54
N MET A 748 -2.03 17.71 -3.96
CA MET A 748 -2.01 19.11 -4.43
C MET A 748 -0.60 19.70 -4.29
N SER A 749 0.08 19.46 -3.17
CA SER A 749 1.46 19.92 -2.95
C SER A 749 2.44 19.31 -3.95
N ALA A 750 2.21 18.08 -4.41
CA ALA A 750 3.07 17.36 -5.34
C ALA A 750 2.71 17.57 -6.82
N ALA A 751 1.46 17.86 -7.12
CA ALA A 751 0.94 17.98 -8.48
C ALA A 751 0.94 19.44 -8.99
N SER A 752 0.54 20.35 -8.12
CA SER A 752 0.45 21.78 -8.44
C SER A 752 1.77 22.45 -8.16
N THR A 753 2.48 22.76 -9.19
CA THR A 753 3.54 23.74 -9.15
C THR A 753 2.98 25.18 -9.07
N ALA A 754 1.76 25.38 -8.61
CA ALA A 754 1.18 26.69 -8.36
C ALA A 754 1.85 27.32 -7.14
N GLY A 755 2.39 28.51 -7.34
CA GLY A 755 3.23 29.25 -6.45
C GLY A 755 2.83 29.23 -4.97
N ARG A 756 3.80 29.49 -4.12
CA ARG A 756 3.72 29.69 -2.67
C ARG A 756 2.60 30.71 -2.31
N VAL A 757 1.34 30.29 -2.39
CA VAL A 757 0.22 31.03 -1.83
C VAL A 757 -0.23 30.31 -0.57
N SER A 758 0.39 30.76 0.54
CA SER A 758 -0.28 30.94 1.82
C SER A 758 -1.19 29.81 2.32
N LEU A 759 -0.60 28.70 2.79
CA LEU A 759 -1.28 27.82 3.77
C LEU A 759 -1.10 28.32 5.24
N LEU A 760 -0.64 29.55 5.44
CA LEU A 760 -0.35 30.16 6.75
C LEU A 760 -1.25 31.33 7.13
N ILE A 761 -2.45 31.47 6.55
CA ILE A 761 -3.42 32.45 7.05
C ILE A 761 -4.56 31.69 7.73
N PRO A 762 -4.72 31.77 9.06
CA PRO A 762 -5.97 31.37 9.70
C PRO A 762 -7.09 32.24 9.17
N LYS A 763 -8.15 31.65 8.64
CA LYS A 763 -9.41 32.37 8.48
C LYS A 763 -9.90 32.78 9.86
N GLU A 764 -9.78 34.04 10.21
CA GLU A 764 -10.56 34.62 11.28
C GLU A 764 -12.04 34.53 10.87
N THR A 765 -12.78 33.77 11.65
CA THR A 765 -14.25 33.74 11.58
C THR A 765 -14.77 34.97 12.29
N HIS A 766 -15.47 35.82 11.55
CA HIS A 766 -16.48 36.71 12.14
C HIS A 766 -17.74 35.93 12.48
#